data_4c9ef6af591038238ffbe1588adcd589
#
_entry.id   4c9ef6af591038238ffbe1588adcd589
#
_cell.length_a   1.000
_cell.length_b   1.000
_cell.length_c   1.000
_cell.angle_alpha   90.00
_cell.angle_beta   90.00
_cell.angle_gamma   90.00
#
_symmetry.space_group_name_H-M   'P 1'
#
loop_
_entity.id
_entity.type
_entity.pdbx_description
1 polymer ?
#
loop_
_entity_poly.entity_id
_entity_poly.type
_entity_poly.pdbx_seq_one_letter_code
_entity_poly.pdbx_strand_id
1 'polypeptide(L)'
;MAQTTAKRRLITSALPYVNNIPHLGNLIQVLSADVFARFCRLRGYETLYICGTDEYGTATETRAREEGTTPQELCDRYYAVHRDIYDWFNIAFDRFGRTSTPKQTEVTQGIFWGLYNKGYIREHEIEQLYSEKSDMFLADRYVRGTCPHCGYEDARGDQCENCGKLLDPTDLINPRSMFDDSTPVLKKSNHLYIDLPAILPKLQSWIDEAAKKGKWARNAVQMTQAWIRDGLRERAITRDLKWGIPVPLEGFQDKVFYVWFDAPIGYISITANHTEDWESWWKNPENVELFQFIGKDNIPFHTVIFPSSLLGSGENWTLLHHMSSSEYLNYEGGQFSKSRGVGVFGTDARDTGIPADVWRFYIFYNRPETSDFMFTWDDFQEKVNGELIGNLSNLVNRATSFISKYFQSEVSSAEEVADQTAAVNGAGEEVESWENFWKEVERQENEITAHFENAELRDAFRKTFMLSSYGNRIFQQAEPWKTRKSNPEATKALLHHLLYLVRDLAVLISPYIPDTGKRIAERIGAAGTDWSDLRSREGITRIERPKLLFSQLEDDFIASLRERFSGTQAERKDRAAAESAGGTAESSETTSAPQAAPTAAVEERFQELVDLRAAKILEVERHPKADKLYIEKIDDGSGEERQIVSGLVPYYSEEDLRGRTIVLVDNLKPAKLRGVKSVGMLLAADGEYEGEKLIDVLFLDESVAPGTRIVAEGYEPAGYAEGRDEKPGEIDIDTFFSIPLTVEGATVKVGEAPLKANGAVLTAPRVLRGSVG
;
A
#
# COMPACT_ATOMS: atom_id res chain seq x y z
N MET A 1 0.07 24.14 -37.71
CA MET A 1 -0.28 23.08 -36.77
C MET A 1 -1.54 23.50 -36.05
N ALA A 2 -2.65 22.78 -36.24
CA ALA A 2 -3.90 23.09 -35.55
C ALA A 2 -3.63 22.95 -34.04
N GLN A 3 -3.87 24.02 -33.27
CA GLN A 3 -3.99 23.93 -31.83
C GLN A 3 -5.16 22.96 -31.54
N THR A 4 -4.85 21.70 -31.27
CA THR A 4 -5.76 20.82 -30.55
C THR A 4 -5.95 21.51 -29.21
N THR A 5 -7.12 22.07 -28.95
CA THR A 5 -7.54 22.56 -27.64
C THR A 5 -7.26 21.45 -26.66
N ALA A 6 -6.30 21.68 -25.72
CA ALA A 6 -5.92 20.67 -24.73
C ALA A 6 -7.18 20.29 -23.96
N LYS A 7 -7.49 19.00 -23.89
CA LYS A 7 -8.64 18.51 -23.12
C LYS A 7 -8.48 18.88 -21.66
N ARG A 8 -9.59 19.21 -21.00
CA ARG A 8 -9.65 19.43 -19.56
C ARG A 8 -9.45 18.09 -18.83
N ARG A 9 -8.75 18.10 -17.71
CA ARG A 9 -8.50 16.92 -16.87
C ARG A 9 -9.23 17.04 -15.55
N LEU A 10 -10.31 16.29 -15.39
CA LEU A 10 -11.02 16.12 -14.12
C LEU A 10 -10.43 14.92 -13.37
N ILE A 11 -9.88 15.16 -12.19
CA ILE A 11 -9.16 14.15 -11.42
C ILE A 11 -9.88 13.95 -10.09
N THR A 12 -10.14 12.72 -9.73
CA THR A 12 -10.73 12.36 -8.43
C THR A 12 -9.96 11.22 -7.77
N SER A 13 -9.95 11.21 -6.46
CA SER A 13 -9.49 10.06 -5.67
C SER A 13 -10.63 9.51 -4.83
N ALA A 14 -10.55 8.22 -4.45
CA ALA A 14 -11.55 7.60 -3.58
C ALA A 14 -11.83 8.47 -2.36
N LEU A 15 -13.10 8.67 -2.05
CA LEU A 15 -13.53 9.44 -0.88
C LEU A 15 -13.27 8.61 0.39
N PRO A 16 -12.43 9.06 1.32
CA PRO A 16 -12.19 8.34 2.57
C PRO A 16 -13.38 8.43 3.51
N TYR A 17 -13.67 7.32 4.20
CA TYR A 17 -14.64 7.31 5.30
C TYR A 17 -14.12 8.08 6.50
N VAL A 18 -15.03 8.79 7.19
CA VAL A 18 -14.75 9.61 8.38
C VAL A 18 -14.86 8.84 9.70
N ASN A 19 -14.65 7.57 9.70
CA ASN A 19 -14.74 6.72 10.90
C ASN A 19 -13.38 6.38 11.52
N ASN A 20 -12.27 6.82 10.94
CA ASN A 20 -10.92 6.57 11.44
C ASN A 20 -9.86 7.48 10.78
N ILE A 21 -8.64 7.49 11.37
CA ILE A 21 -7.45 8.13 10.81
C ILE A 21 -6.96 7.31 9.58
N PRO A 22 -6.59 7.94 8.45
CA PRO A 22 -6.05 7.22 7.30
C PRO A 22 -4.64 6.67 7.61
N HIS A 23 -4.41 5.39 7.31
CA HIS A 23 -3.07 4.79 7.30
C HIS A 23 -2.40 4.96 5.93
N LEU A 24 -1.10 4.66 5.82
CA LEU A 24 -0.33 4.83 4.58
C LEU A 24 -1.00 4.21 3.35
N GLY A 25 -1.61 3.02 3.49
CA GLY A 25 -2.32 2.37 2.39
C GLY A 25 -3.53 3.16 1.87
N ASN A 26 -4.21 3.94 2.73
CA ASN A 26 -5.31 4.81 2.30
C ASN A 26 -4.81 6.10 1.62
N LEU A 27 -3.58 6.52 1.91
CA LEU A 27 -2.99 7.72 1.30
C LEU A 27 -2.59 7.49 -0.16
N ILE A 28 -2.38 6.24 -0.59
CA ILE A 28 -1.91 5.93 -1.95
C ILE A 28 -2.82 6.53 -3.02
N GLN A 29 -4.14 6.38 -2.88
CA GLN A 29 -5.10 6.87 -3.88
C GLN A 29 -5.09 8.40 -3.97
N VAL A 30 -5.10 9.06 -2.81
CA VAL A 30 -5.12 10.52 -2.71
C VAL A 30 -3.81 11.12 -3.21
N LEU A 31 -2.67 10.55 -2.81
CA LEU A 31 -1.35 10.95 -3.30
C LEU A 31 -1.19 10.68 -4.80
N SER A 32 -1.72 9.56 -5.31
CA SER A 32 -1.63 9.25 -6.75
C SER A 32 -2.37 10.26 -7.61
N ALA A 33 -3.56 10.65 -7.18
CA ALA A 33 -4.32 11.72 -7.84
C ALA A 33 -3.60 13.07 -7.76
N ASP A 34 -2.97 13.40 -6.62
CA ASP A 34 -2.16 14.61 -6.46
C ASP A 34 -0.97 14.65 -7.42
N VAL A 35 -0.19 13.56 -7.49
CA VAL A 35 0.95 13.46 -8.41
C VAL A 35 0.51 13.64 -9.85
N PHE A 36 -0.58 12.99 -10.25
CA PHE A 36 -1.09 13.12 -11.61
C PHE A 36 -1.64 14.53 -11.89
N ALA A 37 -2.33 15.14 -10.93
CA ALA A 37 -2.81 16.51 -11.05
C ALA A 37 -1.68 17.54 -11.18
N ARG A 38 -0.62 17.39 -10.40
CA ARG A 38 0.60 18.22 -10.51
C ARG A 38 1.25 18.07 -11.88
N PHE A 39 1.40 16.84 -12.37
CA PHE A 39 1.90 16.59 -13.72
C PHE A 39 1.02 17.27 -14.77
N CYS A 40 -0.30 17.11 -14.71
CA CYS A 40 -1.23 17.73 -15.65
C CYS A 40 -1.09 19.26 -15.68
N ARG A 41 -0.98 19.90 -14.50
CA ARG A 41 -0.77 21.35 -14.39
C ARG A 41 0.58 21.78 -14.99
N LEU A 42 1.66 21.05 -14.71
CA LEU A 42 2.98 21.33 -15.30
C LEU A 42 2.99 21.15 -16.83
N ARG A 43 2.14 20.28 -17.36
CA ARG A 43 1.92 20.09 -18.81
C ARG A 43 1.02 21.15 -19.45
N GLY A 44 0.44 22.04 -18.62
CA GLY A 44 -0.47 23.08 -19.11
C GLY A 44 -1.91 22.61 -19.39
N TYR A 45 -2.32 21.43 -18.90
CA TYR A 45 -3.72 21.02 -18.95
C TYR A 45 -4.57 21.86 -17.99
N GLU A 46 -5.76 22.27 -18.41
CA GLU A 46 -6.78 22.78 -17.51
C GLU A 46 -7.21 21.64 -16.59
N THR A 47 -6.84 21.71 -15.30
CA THR A 47 -6.91 20.59 -14.38
C THR A 47 -7.73 20.95 -13.15
N LEU A 48 -8.65 20.05 -12.78
CA LEU A 48 -9.43 20.15 -11.54
C LEU A 48 -9.27 18.85 -10.74
N TYR A 49 -8.69 18.94 -9.53
CA TYR A 49 -8.54 17.81 -8.62
C TYR A 49 -9.50 17.92 -7.44
N ILE A 50 -10.48 17.01 -7.41
CA ILE A 50 -11.56 16.96 -6.43
C ILE A 50 -11.44 15.70 -5.58
N CYS A 51 -11.53 15.87 -4.27
CA CYS A 51 -11.71 14.80 -3.28
C CYS A 51 -12.56 15.33 -2.13
N GLY A 52 -12.88 14.48 -1.17
CA GLY A 52 -13.60 14.84 0.04
C GLY A 52 -13.85 13.63 0.92
N THR A 53 -14.58 13.82 2.01
CA THR A 53 -14.95 12.75 2.93
C THR A 53 -16.29 12.14 2.56
N ASP A 54 -16.35 10.80 2.62
CA ASP A 54 -17.59 10.03 2.59
C ASP A 54 -18.14 9.93 4.02
N GLU A 55 -19.26 10.61 4.26
CA GLU A 55 -19.76 10.89 5.62
C GLU A 55 -21.02 10.13 6.00
N TYR A 56 -21.75 9.59 5.01
CA TYR A 56 -23.01 8.90 5.25
C TYR A 56 -22.84 7.40 5.52
N GLY A 57 -23.94 6.77 5.95
CA GLY A 57 -24.06 5.33 6.07
C GLY A 57 -23.78 4.74 7.44
N THR A 58 -23.91 3.42 7.50
CA THR A 58 -23.91 2.62 8.73
C THR A 58 -22.61 2.78 9.55
N ALA A 59 -21.46 2.85 8.87
CA ALA A 59 -20.15 2.91 9.56
C ALA A 59 -20.00 4.18 10.41
N THR A 60 -20.46 5.32 9.90
CA THR A 60 -20.43 6.61 10.61
C THR A 60 -21.44 6.62 11.76
N GLU A 61 -22.66 6.13 11.51
CA GLU A 61 -23.70 6.07 12.56
C GLU A 61 -23.29 5.13 13.70
N THR A 62 -22.71 3.96 13.40
CA THR A 62 -22.19 3.03 14.40
C THR A 62 -21.12 3.68 15.25
N ARG A 63 -20.12 4.25 14.60
CA ARG A 63 -18.98 4.87 15.28
C ARG A 63 -19.40 6.04 16.17
N ALA A 64 -20.32 6.88 15.71
CA ALA A 64 -20.86 7.98 16.49
C ALA A 64 -21.55 7.48 17.76
N ARG A 65 -22.34 6.39 17.67
CA ARG A 65 -22.97 5.79 18.84
C ARG A 65 -21.97 5.16 19.80
N GLU A 66 -20.97 4.45 19.32
CA GLU A 66 -19.89 3.87 20.13
C GLU A 66 -19.15 4.96 20.94
N GLU A 67 -18.94 6.14 20.34
CA GLU A 67 -18.25 7.27 20.97
C GLU A 67 -19.20 8.21 21.76
N GLY A 68 -20.52 7.93 21.78
CA GLY A 68 -21.52 8.76 22.48
C GLY A 68 -21.67 10.17 21.89
N THR A 69 -21.46 10.34 20.60
CA THR A 69 -21.53 11.61 19.86
C THR A 69 -22.56 11.54 18.74
N THR A 70 -22.83 12.65 18.06
CA THR A 70 -23.66 12.66 16.86
C THR A 70 -22.84 12.31 15.61
N PRO A 71 -23.47 11.75 14.55
CA PRO A 71 -22.78 11.53 13.27
C PRO A 71 -22.15 12.83 12.71
N GLN A 72 -22.81 13.97 12.84
CA GLN A 72 -22.28 15.25 12.37
C GLN A 72 -21.00 15.66 13.10
N GLU A 73 -20.99 15.59 14.43
CA GLU A 73 -19.81 15.91 15.26
C GLU A 73 -18.65 14.96 14.97
N LEU A 74 -18.95 13.68 14.76
CA LEU A 74 -17.95 12.69 14.33
C LEU A 74 -17.32 13.09 12.99
N CYS A 75 -18.16 13.40 12.00
CA CYS A 75 -17.72 13.83 10.67
C CYS A 75 -16.89 15.11 10.73
N ASP A 76 -17.31 16.11 11.50
CA ASP A 76 -16.59 17.38 11.64
C ASP A 76 -15.17 17.16 12.22
N ARG A 77 -15.06 16.30 13.23
CA ARG A 77 -13.78 15.97 13.85
C ARG A 77 -12.84 15.23 12.88
N TYR A 78 -13.31 14.17 12.25
CA TYR A 78 -12.46 13.39 11.35
C TYR A 78 -12.15 14.13 10.04
N TYR A 79 -13.06 14.95 9.53
CA TYR A 79 -12.78 15.83 8.40
C TYR A 79 -11.58 16.75 8.69
N ALA A 80 -11.52 17.34 9.88
CA ALA A 80 -10.40 18.18 10.30
C ALA A 80 -9.08 17.37 10.38
N VAL A 81 -9.14 16.15 10.94
CA VAL A 81 -7.96 15.25 11.00
C VAL A 81 -7.47 14.87 9.61
N HIS A 82 -8.37 14.52 8.70
CA HIS A 82 -7.99 14.19 7.32
C HIS A 82 -7.33 15.38 6.61
N ARG A 83 -7.91 16.59 6.75
CA ARG A 83 -7.33 17.81 6.19
C ARG A 83 -5.92 18.07 6.70
N ASP A 84 -5.72 18.01 8.02
CA ASP A 84 -4.41 18.24 8.65
C ASP A 84 -3.35 17.26 8.13
N ILE A 85 -3.70 15.98 7.96
CA ILE A 85 -2.81 14.96 7.39
C ILE A 85 -2.50 15.27 5.92
N TYR A 86 -3.51 15.60 5.11
CA TYR A 86 -3.30 15.86 3.68
C TYR A 86 -2.54 17.16 3.43
N ASP A 87 -2.76 18.19 4.24
CA ASP A 87 -1.97 19.43 4.22
C ASP A 87 -0.50 19.14 4.56
N TRP A 88 -0.23 18.30 5.56
CA TRP A 88 1.12 17.88 5.91
C TRP A 88 1.81 17.09 4.79
N PHE A 89 1.08 16.22 4.09
CA PHE A 89 1.58 15.51 2.90
C PHE A 89 1.70 16.43 1.67
N ASN A 90 1.40 17.71 1.77
CA ASN A 90 1.43 18.69 0.67
C ASN A 90 0.56 18.24 -0.52
N ILE A 91 -0.69 17.82 -0.27
CA ILE A 91 -1.63 17.43 -1.31
C ILE A 91 -2.36 18.67 -1.84
N ALA A 92 -2.26 18.93 -3.14
CA ALA A 92 -2.75 20.14 -3.78
C ALA A 92 -4.13 19.95 -4.43
N PHE A 93 -5.17 19.68 -3.60
CA PHE A 93 -6.56 19.71 -4.07
C PHE A 93 -6.96 21.09 -4.56
N ASP A 94 -7.79 21.17 -5.59
CA ASP A 94 -8.59 22.37 -5.85
C ASP A 94 -9.75 22.45 -4.84
N ARG A 95 -10.33 21.28 -4.48
CA ARG A 95 -11.30 21.19 -3.40
C ARG A 95 -11.20 19.85 -2.67
N PHE A 96 -10.99 19.89 -1.36
CA PHE A 96 -11.28 18.80 -0.45
C PHE A 96 -12.61 19.11 0.23
N GLY A 97 -13.67 18.39 -0.14
CA GLY A 97 -15.04 18.65 0.28
C GLY A 97 -15.63 17.58 1.20
N ARG A 98 -16.96 17.50 1.22
CA ARG A 98 -17.74 16.59 2.07
C ARG A 98 -18.97 16.12 1.33
N THR A 99 -19.46 14.90 1.61
CA THR A 99 -20.73 14.42 1.06
C THR A 99 -21.95 14.90 1.89
N SER A 100 -21.80 15.21 3.18
CA SER A 100 -22.93 15.68 4.02
C SER A 100 -23.28 17.16 3.77
N THR A 101 -23.67 17.49 2.54
CA THR A 101 -24.00 18.85 2.13
C THR A 101 -25.37 18.94 1.42
N PRO A 102 -26.04 20.10 1.46
CA PRO A 102 -27.29 20.30 0.70
C PRO A 102 -27.13 20.04 -0.81
N LYS A 103 -25.97 20.38 -1.38
CA LYS A 103 -25.69 20.14 -2.81
C LYS A 103 -25.59 18.65 -3.12
N GLN A 104 -25.05 17.83 -2.22
CA GLN A 104 -25.05 16.39 -2.36
C GLN A 104 -26.48 15.84 -2.40
N THR A 105 -27.34 16.31 -1.54
CA THR A 105 -28.77 15.95 -1.53
C THR A 105 -29.43 16.31 -2.87
N GLU A 106 -29.24 17.54 -3.34
CA GLU A 106 -29.81 18.02 -4.61
C GLU A 106 -29.39 17.15 -5.80
N VAL A 107 -28.08 16.90 -5.95
CA VAL A 107 -27.54 16.15 -7.10
C VAL A 107 -27.97 14.68 -7.04
N THR A 108 -27.91 14.05 -5.84
CA THR A 108 -28.30 12.65 -5.67
C THR A 108 -29.79 12.44 -5.97
N GLN A 109 -30.65 13.31 -5.44
CA GLN A 109 -32.08 13.25 -5.72
C GLN A 109 -32.37 13.53 -7.20
N GLY A 110 -31.62 14.43 -7.87
CA GLY A 110 -31.74 14.68 -9.30
C GLY A 110 -31.43 13.44 -10.15
N ILE A 111 -30.32 12.74 -9.85
CA ILE A 111 -29.96 11.48 -10.52
C ILE A 111 -30.99 10.38 -10.24
N PHE A 112 -31.46 10.28 -9.00
CA PHE A 112 -32.54 9.34 -8.64
C PHE A 112 -33.80 9.58 -9.46
N TRP A 113 -34.28 10.84 -9.58
CA TRP A 113 -35.46 11.15 -10.38
C TRP A 113 -35.23 10.85 -11.87
N GLY A 114 -34.02 11.06 -12.39
CA GLY A 114 -33.68 10.65 -13.76
C GLY A 114 -33.85 9.14 -13.96
N LEU A 115 -33.34 8.32 -13.03
CA LEU A 115 -33.49 6.86 -13.03
C LEU A 115 -34.95 6.42 -12.88
N TYR A 116 -35.67 7.02 -11.94
CA TYR A 116 -37.08 6.72 -11.68
C TYR A 116 -37.97 6.99 -12.89
N ASN A 117 -37.84 8.18 -13.46
CA ASN A 117 -38.64 8.60 -14.66
C ASN A 117 -38.32 7.77 -15.91
N LYS A 118 -37.11 7.17 -15.99
CA LYS A 118 -36.71 6.25 -17.08
C LYS A 118 -37.09 4.79 -16.80
N GLY A 119 -37.71 4.51 -15.67
CA GLY A 119 -38.17 3.16 -15.31
C GLY A 119 -37.07 2.20 -14.89
N TYR A 120 -35.92 2.71 -14.38
CA TYR A 120 -34.81 1.89 -13.88
C TYR A 120 -34.83 1.70 -12.37
N ILE A 121 -35.90 2.11 -11.68
CA ILE A 121 -36.08 1.87 -10.25
C ILE A 121 -37.17 0.81 -10.06
N ARG A 122 -36.87 -0.17 -9.22
CA ARG A 122 -37.78 -1.23 -8.80
C ARG A 122 -38.07 -1.13 -7.30
N GLU A 123 -39.20 -1.63 -6.86
CA GLU A 123 -39.57 -1.74 -5.45
C GLU A 123 -39.67 -3.19 -5.03
N HIS A 124 -39.04 -3.55 -3.92
CA HIS A 124 -39.12 -4.87 -3.32
C HIS A 124 -39.36 -4.79 -1.82
N GLU A 125 -40.27 -5.63 -1.34
CA GLU A 125 -40.46 -5.90 0.09
C GLU A 125 -39.46 -6.97 0.52
N ILE A 126 -38.71 -6.71 1.57
CA ILE A 126 -37.75 -7.64 2.18
C ILE A 126 -38.04 -7.80 3.67
N GLU A 127 -37.66 -8.92 4.24
CA GLU A 127 -37.71 -9.18 5.69
C GLU A 127 -36.32 -8.84 6.28
N GLN A 128 -36.33 -8.04 7.35
CA GLN A 128 -35.10 -7.64 8.06
C GLN A 128 -35.28 -7.77 9.56
N LEU A 129 -34.18 -7.93 10.27
CA LEU A 129 -34.19 -7.94 11.73
C LEU A 129 -34.42 -6.51 12.28
N TYR A 130 -35.32 -6.44 13.27
CA TYR A 130 -35.75 -5.18 13.89
C TYR A 130 -35.69 -5.29 15.40
N SER A 131 -35.09 -4.32 16.07
CA SER A 131 -35.13 -4.21 17.51
C SER A 131 -36.35 -3.40 17.94
N GLU A 132 -37.29 -4.01 18.63
CA GLU A 132 -38.46 -3.33 19.20
C GLU A 132 -38.03 -2.37 20.32
N LYS A 133 -36.95 -2.70 21.05
CA LYS A 133 -36.46 -1.90 22.16
C LYS A 133 -35.77 -0.60 21.70
N SER A 134 -35.01 -0.66 20.61
CA SER A 134 -34.35 0.50 20.02
C SER A 134 -35.17 1.17 18.92
N ASP A 135 -36.36 0.62 18.58
CA ASP A 135 -37.25 1.09 17.51
C ASP A 135 -36.52 1.32 16.19
N MET A 136 -35.78 0.29 15.73
CA MET A 136 -34.99 0.40 14.51
C MET A 136 -34.74 -0.94 13.82
N PHE A 137 -34.64 -0.91 12.49
CA PHE A 137 -34.09 -2.01 11.73
C PHE A 137 -32.59 -2.16 12.01
N LEU A 138 -32.14 -3.41 12.09
CA LEU A 138 -30.75 -3.72 12.36
C LEU A 138 -30.02 -4.00 11.04
N ALA A 139 -29.11 -3.13 10.68
CA ALA A 139 -28.18 -3.43 9.58
C ALA A 139 -27.32 -4.64 9.95
N ASP A 140 -26.77 -5.32 8.93
CA ASP A 140 -26.05 -6.59 9.08
C ASP A 140 -25.04 -6.60 10.24
N ARG A 141 -24.28 -5.49 10.39
CA ARG A 141 -23.28 -5.32 11.48
C ARG A 141 -23.88 -4.99 12.84
N TYR A 142 -25.15 -4.70 12.90
CA TYR A 142 -25.87 -4.41 14.15
C TYR A 142 -26.42 -5.65 14.81
N VAL A 143 -26.27 -6.81 14.17
CA VAL A 143 -26.70 -8.11 14.69
C VAL A 143 -25.48 -8.95 15.04
N ARG A 144 -25.54 -9.57 16.20
CA ARG A 144 -24.62 -10.61 16.65
C ARG A 144 -25.38 -11.88 16.97
N GLY A 145 -24.72 -13.02 16.83
CA GLY A 145 -25.32 -14.30 17.14
C GLY A 145 -24.36 -15.44 16.90
N THR A 146 -24.86 -16.67 17.03
CA THR A 146 -24.06 -17.86 16.79
C THR A 146 -23.99 -18.17 15.30
N CYS A 147 -22.78 -18.32 14.77
CA CYS A 147 -22.54 -18.66 13.37
C CYS A 147 -23.09 -20.05 13.05
N PRO A 148 -23.97 -20.19 12.04
CA PRO A 148 -24.56 -21.50 11.67
C PRO A 148 -23.54 -22.49 11.07
N HIS A 149 -22.33 -21.99 10.66
CA HIS A 149 -21.31 -22.80 10.02
C HIS A 149 -20.27 -23.36 10.97
N CYS A 150 -19.84 -22.58 11.99
CA CYS A 150 -18.76 -22.98 12.88
C CYS A 150 -19.10 -22.92 14.37
N GLY A 151 -20.30 -22.48 14.75
CA GLY A 151 -20.74 -22.43 16.15
C GLY A 151 -20.16 -21.28 16.96
N TYR A 152 -19.40 -20.35 16.35
CA TYR A 152 -18.86 -19.17 17.05
C TYR A 152 -20.01 -18.27 17.55
N GLU A 153 -20.08 -18.01 18.85
CA GLU A 153 -21.26 -17.42 19.51
C GLU A 153 -21.40 -15.89 19.37
N ASP A 154 -20.36 -15.21 18.86
CA ASP A 154 -20.33 -13.74 18.72
C ASP A 154 -20.09 -13.29 17.26
N ALA A 155 -20.56 -14.07 16.28
CA ALA A 155 -20.44 -13.75 14.87
C ALA A 155 -21.29 -12.54 14.50
N ARG A 156 -20.76 -11.66 13.65
CA ARG A 156 -21.50 -10.55 13.04
C ARG A 156 -22.40 -11.03 11.91
N GLY A 157 -23.46 -10.28 11.64
CA GLY A 157 -24.43 -10.65 10.64
C GLY A 157 -23.97 -10.55 9.19
N ASP A 158 -22.83 -9.88 8.90
CA ASP A 158 -22.26 -9.77 7.55
C ASP A 158 -21.23 -10.86 7.24
N GLN A 159 -20.39 -11.20 8.23
CA GLN A 159 -19.32 -12.18 8.06
C GLN A 159 -18.90 -12.72 9.44
N CYS A 160 -18.68 -14.02 9.54
CA CYS A 160 -18.15 -14.63 10.76
C CYS A 160 -16.63 -14.36 10.88
N GLU A 161 -16.20 -13.71 11.96
CA GLU A 161 -14.80 -13.43 12.22
C GLU A 161 -13.96 -14.68 12.46
N ASN A 162 -14.58 -15.79 12.90
CA ASN A 162 -13.86 -17.03 13.20
C ASN A 162 -13.63 -17.88 11.94
N CYS A 163 -14.64 -18.08 11.09
CA CYS A 163 -14.52 -18.97 9.91
C CYS A 163 -14.46 -18.22 8.57
N GLY A 164 -14.57 -16.89 8.57
CA GLY A 164 -14.48 -16.03 7.38
C GLY A 164 -15.66 -16.15 6.39
N LYS A 165 -16.69 -16.95 6.67
CA LYS A 165 -17.83 -17.10 5.77
C LYS A 165 -18.76 -15.89 5.85
N LEU A 166 -19.25 -15.47 4.67
CA LEU A 166 -20.32 -14.48 4.59
C LEU A 166 -21.59 -15.05 5.20
N LEU A 167 -22.31 -14.21 5.92
CA LEU A 167 -23.55 -14.54 6.62
C LEU A 167 -24.67 -13.61 6.17
N ASP A 168 -25.91 -14.08 6.30
CA ASP A 168 -27.07 -13.21 6.36
C ASP A 168 -27.46 -13.07 7.84
N PRO A 169 -27.74 -11.86 8.35
CA PRO A 169 -28.11 -11.68 9.75
C PRO A 169 -29.34 -12.51 10.18
N THR A 170 -30.21 -12.85 9.24
CA THR A 170 -31.39 -13.70 9.49
C THR A 170 -31.06 -15.19 9.68
N ASP A 171 -29.87 -15.62 9.23
CA ASP A 171 -29.38 -17.00 9.38
C ASP A 171 -28.66 -17.25 10.71
N LEU A 172 -28.31 -16.17 11.45
CA LEU A 172 -27.65 -16.30 12.75
C LEU A 172 -28.54 -17.05 13.74
N ILE A 173 -27.94 -17.97 14.49
CA ILE A 173 -28.61 -18.67 15.59
C ILE A 173 -28.59 -17.76 16.82
N ASN A 174 -29.73 -17.58 17.48
CA ASN A 174 -29.88 -16.65 18.61
C ASN A 174 -29.42 -15.23 18.32
N PRO A 175 -29.92 -14.56 17.28
CA PRO A 175 -29.52 -13.22 16.94
C PRO A 175 -29.86 -12.25 18.08
N ARG A 176 -28.97 -11.30 18.35
CA ARG A 176 -29.16 -10.23 19.32
C ARG A 176 -28.73 -8.88 18.72
N SER A 177 -29.40 -7.84 19.14
CA SER A 177 -29.05 -6.47 18.78
C SER A 177 -27.74 -6.06 19.48
N MET A 178 -26.80 -5.52 18.73
CA MET A 178 -25.55 -4.98 19.26
C MET A 178 -25.75 -3.78 20.18
N PHE A 179 -26.89 -3.10 20.10
CA PHE A 179 -27.15 -1.85 20.85
C PHE A 179 -27.79 -2.03 22.21
N ASP A 180 -28.62 -3.06 22.34
CA ASP A 180 -29.49 -3.22 23.51
C ASP A 180 -29.60 -4.66 23.97
N ASP A 181 -28.87 -5.58 23.33
CA ASP A 181 -28.79 -7.01 23.59
C ASP A 181 -30.15 -7.73 23.53
N SER A 182 -31.20 -7.07 22.97
CA SER A 182 -32.51 -7.67 22.78
C SER A 182 -32.51 -8.65 21.62
N THR A 183 -33.36 -9.67 21.68
CA THR A 183 -33.62 -10.56 20.54
C THR A 183 -34.45 -9.82 19.50
N PRO A 184 -33.94 -9.61 18.27
CA PRO A 184 -34.66 -8.90 17.23
C PRO A 184 -35.79 -9.77 16.65
N VAL A 185 -36.80 -9.10 16.09
CA VAL A 185 -37.91 -9.75 15.37
C VAL A 185 -37.79 -9.50 13.87
N LEU A 186 -38.31 -10.39 13.04
CA LEU A 186 -38.44 -10.18 11.60
C LEU A 186 -39.55 -9.16 11.32
N LYS A 187 -39.25 -8.12 10.57
CA LYS A 187 -40.21 -7.11 10.14
C LYS A 187 -40.01 -6.81 8.65
N LYS A 188 -41.10 -6.60 7.94
CA LYS A 188 -41.08 -6.28 6.51
C LYS A 188 -40.72 -4.82 6.31
N SER A 189 -39.87 -4.55 5.31
CA SER A 189 -39.47 -3.22 4.87
C SER A 189 -39.45 -3.15 3.35
N ASN A 190 -40.00 -2.07 2.77
CA ASN A 190 -39.95 -1.82 1.33
C ASN A 190 -38.69 -1.02 0.97
N HIS A 191 -37.97 -1.48 -0.03
CA HIS A 191 -36.76 -0.83 -0.51
C HIS A 191 -36.78 -0.58 -2.02
N LEU A 192 -36.09 0.47 -2.44
CA LEU A 192 -35.86 0.79 -3.84
C LEU A 192 -34.57 0.19 -4.34
N TYR A 193 -34.61 -0.33 -5.57
CA TYR A 193 -33.50 -1.01 -6.23
C TYR A 193 -33.23 -0.36 -7.58
N ILE A 194 -31.97 -0.19 -7.96
CA ILE A 194 -31.57 0.13 -9.32
C ILE A 194 -31.55 -1.15 -10.17
N ASP A 195 -32.20 -1.11 -11.32
CA ASP A 195 -32.27 -2.23 -12.27
C ASP A 195 -31.01 -2.22 -13.18
N LEU A 196 -29.88 -2.72 -12.62
CA LEU A 196 -28.63 -2.83 -13.37
C LEU A 196 -28.74 -3.72 -14.61
N PRO A 197 -29.48 -4.86 -14.58
CA PRO A 197 -29.72 -5.67 -15.78
C PRO A 197 -30.34 -4.88 -16.93
N ALA A 198 -31.30 -4.02 -16.67
CA ALA A 198 -31.94 -3.20 -17.72
C ALA A 198 -30.99 -2.11 -18.27
N ILE A 199 -30.04 -1.63 -17.48
CA ILE A 199 -29.03 -0.63 -17.89
C ILE A 199 -27.84 -1.29 -18.59
N LEU A 200 -27.57 -2.58 -18.36
CA LEU A 200 -26.40 -3.31 -18.82
C LEU A 200 -26.06 -3.10 -20.32
N PRO A 201 -27.00 -3.08 -21.26
CA PRO A 201 -26.65 -2.86 -22.69
C PRO A 201 -25.94 -1.52 -22.94
N LYS A 202 -26.34 -0.46 -22.23
CA LYS A 202 -25.70 0.86 -22.31
C LYS A 202 -24.34 0.86 -21.63
N LEU A 203 -24.27 0.24 -20.45
CA LEU A 203 -23.03 0.10 -19.69
C LEU A 203 -21.97 -0.67 -20.47
N GLN A 204 -22.34 -1.83 -21.04
CA GLN A 204 -21.42 -2.68 -21.80
C GLN A 204 -20.86 -1.95 -23.02
N SER A 205 -21.72 -1.31 -23.79
CA SER A 205 -21.30 -0.53 -24.97
C SER A 205 -20.28 0.56 -24.60
N TRP A 206 -20.51 1.24 -23.48
CA TRP A 206 -19.57 2.26 -23.01
C TRP A 206 -18.25 1.65 -22.50
N ILE A 207 -18.29 0.57 -21.69
CA ILE A 207 -17.07 -0.08 -21.16
C ILE A 207 -16.16 -0.58 -22.29
N ASP A 208 -16.73 -1.18 -23.34
CA ASP A 208 -15.98 -1.76 -24.46
C ASP A 208 -15.11 -0.72 -25.20
N GLU A 209 -15.53 0.54 -25.20
CA GLU A 209 -14.77 1.65 -25.75
C GLU A 209 -13.88 2.32 -24.71
N ALA A 210 -14.46 2.68 -23.55
CA ALA A 210 -13.79 3.48 -22.54
C ALA A 210 -12.56 2.79 -21.94
N ALA A 211 -12.64 1.49 -21.65
CA ALA A 211 -11.53 0.74 -21.07
C ALA A 211 -10.31 0.69 -21.99
N LYS A 212 -10.52 0.59 -23.32
CA LYS A 212 -9.45 0.58 -24.32
C LYS A 212 -8.88 1.97 -24.55
N LYS A 213 -9.77 2.96 -24.78
CA LYS A 213 -9.39 4.35 -25.06
C LYS A 213 -8.67 4.97 -23.86
N GLY A 214 -9.18 4.73 -22.66
CA GLY A 214 -8.63 5.25 -21.40
C GLY A 214 -7.49 4.42 -20.81
N LYS A 215 -7.14 3.28 -21.40
CA LYS A 215 -6.07 2.39 -20.88
C LYS A 215 -6.23 2.08 -19.39
N TRP A 216 -7.40 1.59 -18.99
CA TRP A 216 -7.68 1.28 -17.60
C TRP A 216 -6.67 0.28 -17.02
N ALA A 217 -6.36 0.40 -15.75
CA ALA A 217 -5.51 -0.56 -15.04
C ALA A 217 -6.02 -2.00 -15.22
N ARG A 218 -5.10 -2.96 -15.33
CA ARG A 218 -5.42 -4.35 -15.66
C ARG A 218 -6.42 -4.99 -14.68
N ASN A 219 -6.22 -4.75 -13.37
CA ASN A 219 -7.13 -5.23 -12.33
C ASN A 219 -8.53 -4.61 -12.46
N ALA A 220 -8.62 -3.32 -12.84
CA ALA A 220 -9.89 -2.64 -13.09
C ALA A 220 -10.67 -3.32 -14.22
N VAL A 221 -10.01 -3.59 -15.35
CA VAL A 221 -10.63 -4.30 -16.48
C VAL A 221 -11.10 -5.71 -16.07
N GLN A 222 -10.21 -6.47 -15.39
CA GLN A 222 -10.51 -7.85 -15.00
C GLN A 222 -11.68 -7.94 -14.02
N MET A 223 -11.72 -7.08 -13.01
CA MET A 223 -12.79 -7.09 -12.01
C MET A 223 -14.13 -6.61 -12.60
N THR A 224 -14.11 -5.59 -13.44
CA THR A 224 -15.31 -5.11 -14.15
C THR A 224 -15.90 -6.21 -15.03
N GLN A 225 -15.06 -6.90 -15.81
CA GLN A 225 -15.50 -8.00 -16.66
C GLN A 225 -16.01 -9.21 -15.85
N ALA A 226 -15.41 -9.50 -14.69
CA ALA A 226 -15.89 -10.56 -13.81
C ALA A 226 -17.30 -10.26 -13.30
N TRP A 227 -17.55 -9.05 -12.82
CA TRP A 227 -18.88 -8.62 -12.37
C TRP A 227 -19.95 -8.72 -13.46
N ILE A 228 -19.63 -8.31 -14.68
CA ILE A 228 -20.57 -8.42 -15.81
C ILE A 228 -20.81 -9.88 -16.18
N ARG A 229 -19.76 -10.71 -16.26
CA ARG A 229 -19.88 -12.15 -16.59
C ARG A 229 -20.67 -12.93 -15.55
N ASP A 230 -20.51 -12.61 -14.26
CA ASP A 230 -21.22 -13.25 -13.16
C ASP A 230 -22.71 -12.86 -13.11
N GLY A 231 -23.11 -11.88 -13.94
CA GLY A 231 -24.48 -11.40 -14.10
C GLY A 231 -24.82 -10.29 -13.10
N LEU A 232 -25.12 -9.11 -13.64
CA LEU A 232 -25.59 -7.99 -12.81
C LEU A 232 -26.99 -8.31 -12.27
N ARG A 233 -27.24 -7.93 -11.02
CA ARG A 233 -28.54 -8.04 -10.35
C ARG A 233 -29.03 -6.67 -9.95
N GLU A 234 -30.31 -6.55 -9.68
CA GLU A 234 -30.86 -5.37 -9.04
C GLU A 234 -30.16 -5.10 -7.71
N ARG A 235 -29.88 -3.83 -7.43
CA ARG A 235 -29.16 -3.41 -6.22
C ARG A 235 -29.99 -2.45 -5.40
N ALA A 236 -30.18 -2.76 -4.12
CA ALA A 236 -30.84 -1.85 -3.20
C ALA A 236 -30.09 -0.51 -3.08
N ILE A 237 -30.83 0.58 -3.27
CA ILE A 237 -30.33 1.96 -3.17
C ILE A 237 -30.90 2.71 -1.97
N THR A 238 -31.67 2.07 -1.12
CA THR A 238 -32.23 2.65 0.11
C THR A 238 -31.87 1.83 1.33
N ARG A 239 -31.89 2.47 2.50
CA ARG A 239 -31.65 1.84 3.82
C ARG A 239 -32.56 2.44 4.88
N ASP A 240 -32.91 1.63 5.89
CA ASP A 240 -33.59 2.04 7.12
C ASP A 240 -32.58 2.63 8.11
N LEU A 241 -32.03 3.79 7.79
CA LEU A 241 -31.07 4.55 8.61
C LEU A 241 -31.58 5.98 8.79
N LYS A 242 -31.01 6.70 9.76
CA LYS A 242 -31.34 8.11 10.00
C LYS A 242 -30.32 9.07 9.42
N TRP A 243 -29.05 8.64 9.34
CA TRP A 243 -27.94 9.44 8.82
C TRP A 243 -27.67 9.11 7.34
N GLY A 244 -28.16 9.96 6.45
CA GLY A 244 -28.09 9.79 5.02
C GLY A 244 -28.94 10.81 4.26
N ILE A 245 -28.97 10.72 2.94
CA ILE A 245 -29.76 11.58 2.08
C ILE A 245 -31.21 11.07 2.06
N PRO A 246 -32.23 11.89 2.42
CA PRO A 246 -33.62 11.46 2.41
C PRO A 246 -34.10 11.04 1.01
N VAL A 247 -34.87 9.97 0.91
CA VAL A 247 -35.50 9.52 -0.32
C VAL A 247 -36.69 10.43 -0.64
N PRO A 248 -36.75 11.09 -1.81
CA PRO A 248 -37.80 12.08 -2.11
C PRO A 248 -39.10 11.46 -2.63
N LEU A 249 -39.24 10.13 -2.59
CA LEU A 249 -40.44 9.41 -3.09
C LEU A 249 -41.47 9.23 -1.98
N GLU A 250 -42.74 9.44 -2.30
CA GLU A 250 -43.86 9.19 -1.38
C GLU A 250 -43.85 7.72 -0.92
N GLY A 251 -44.02 7.49 0.39
CA GLY A 251 -43.94 6.19 1.03
C GLY A 251 -42.52 5.75 1.43
N PHE A 252 -41.49 6.53 1.11
CA PHE A 252 -40.09 6.22 1.43
C PHE A 252 -39.37 7.36 2.20
N GLN A 253 -40.11 8.32 2.73
CA GLN A 253 -39.52 9.51 3.39
C GLN A 253 -38.84 9.19 4.72
N ASP A 254 -39.12 8.01 5.30
CA ASP A 254 -38.47 7.46 6.49
C ASP A 254 -37.13 6.77 6.21
N LYS A 255 -36.77 6.68 4.94
CA LYS A 255 -35.54 6.03 4.46
C LYS A 255 -34.54 7.02 3.92
N VAL A 256 -33.28 6.59 3.88
CA VAL A 256 -32.18 7.31 3.24
C VAL A 256 -31.63 6.51 2.07
N PHE A 257 -30.94 7.20 1.15
CA PHE A 257 -30.17 6.50 0.14
C PHE A 257 -29.03 5.71 0.76
N TYR A 258 -28.71 4.59 0.15
CA TYR A 258 -27.58 3.75 0.53
C TYR A 258 -26.26 4.42 0.10
N VAL A 259 -25.31 4.50 1.01
CA VAL A 259 -24.03 5.21 0.78
C VAL A 259 -23.30 4.80 -0.51
N TRP A 260 -23.44 3.56 -0.94
CA TRP A 260 -22.80 3.10 -2.19
C TRP A 260 -23.49 3.62 -3.46
N PHE A 261 -24.71 4.16 -3.35
CA PHE A 261 -25.36 4.89 -4.42
C PHE A 261 -24.95 6.37 -4.43
N ASP A 262 -24.95 7.02 -3.28
CA ASP A 262 -24.72 8.47 -3.19
C ASP A 262 -23.23 8.86 -3.07
N ALA A 263 -22.35 8.02 -2.51
CA ALA A 263 -20.94 8.36 -2.32
C ALA A 263 -20.21 8.72 -3.61
N PRO A 264 -20.29 7.95 -4.72
CA PRO A 264 -19.65 8.36 -5.97
C PRO A 264 -20.25 9.63 -6.59
N ILE A 265 -21.53 9.95 -6.31
CA ILE A 265 -22.16 11.22 -6.70
C ILE A 265 -21.50 12.39 -5.96
N GLY A 266 -20.85 12.13 -4.85
CA GLY A 266 -20.05 13.10 -4.09
C GLY A 266 -19.01 13.84 -4.92
N TYR A 267 -18.41 13.21 -5.89
CA TYR A 267 -17.48 13.90 -6.81
C TYR A 267 -18.15 15.06 -7.54
N ILE A 268 -19.39 14.87 -7.99
CA ILE A 268 -20.17 15.89 -8.70
C ILE A 268 -20.55 17.03 -7.74
N SER A 269 -21.09 16.69 -6.57
CA SER A 269 -21.54 17.67 -5.60
C SER A 269 -20.40 18.50 -5.01
N ILE A 270 -19.24 17.89 -4.78
CA ILE A 270 -18.03 18.58 -4.30
C ILE A 270 -17.53 19.55 -5.38
N THR A 271 -17.58 19.16 -6.65
CA THR A 271 -17.28 20.06 -7.77
C THR A 271 -18.28 21.24 -7.80
N ALA A 272 -19.56 20.96 -7.64
CA ALA A 272 -20.60 21.99 -7.60
C ALA A 272 -20.51 22.93 -6.39
N ASN A 273 -19.95 22.46 -5.28
CA ASN A 273 -19.60 23.30 -4.13
C ASN A 273 -18.30 24.09 -4.32
N HIS A 274 -17.49 23.74 -5.32
CA HIS A 274 -16.25 24.44 -5.66
C HIS A 274 -16.48 25.55 -6.68
N THR A 275 -17.26 25.27 -7.73
CA THR A 275 -17.52 26.23 -8.82
C THR A 275 -18.96 26.16 -9.32
N GLU A 276 -19.53 27.32 -9.66
CA GLU A 276 -20.84 27.41 -10.30
C GLU A 276 -20.83 26.79 -11.71
N ASP A 277 -19.66 26.75 -12.36
CA ASP A 277 -19.46 26.18 -13.70
C ASP A 277 -19.20 24.64 -13.65
N TRP A 278 -19.69 23.94 -12.62
CA TRP A 278 -19.47 22.50 -12.44
C TRP A 278 -20.02 21.64 -13.59
N GLU A 279 -21.08 22.08 -14.27
CA GLU A 279 -21.67 21.36 -15.40
C GLU A 279 -20.71 21.29 -16.59
N SER A 280 -19.89 22.33 -16.81
CA SER A 280 -18.86 22.31 -17.86
C SER A 280 -17.78 21.23 -17.64
N TRP A 281 -17.67 20.72 -16.43
CA TRP A 281 -16.79 19.60 -16.07
C TRP A 281 -17.52 18.25 -16.13
N TRP A 282 -18.75 18.19 -15.63
CA TRP A 282 -19.47 16.93 -15.46
C TRP A 282 -20.47 16.61 -16.57
N LYS A 283 -20.87 17.59 -17.40
CA LYS A 283 -21.79 17.41 -18.53
C LYS A 283 -21.14 17.76 -19.88
N ASN A 284 -19.84 17.54 -20.00
CA ASN A 284 -19.06 17.90 -21.20
C ASN A 284 -18.08 16.77 -21.60
N PRO A 285 -18.58 15.55 -21.93
CA PRO A 285 -17.74 14.38 -22.22
C PRO A 285 -16.83 14.53 -23.44
N GLU A 286 -17.11 15.47 -24.33
CA GLU A 286 -16.31 15.73 -25.53
C GLU A 286 -14.97 16.41 -25.19
N ASN A 287 -14.95 17.27 -24.17
CA ASN A 287 -13.80 18.12 -23.84
C ASN A 287 -13.16 17.80 -22.47
N VAL A 288 -13.78 16.96 -21.66
CA VAL A 288 -13.29 16.60 -20.33
C VAL A 288 -12.95 15.12 -20.26
N GLU A 289 -11.78 14.80 -19.77
CA GLU A 289 -11.33 13.44 -19.46
C GLU A 289 -11.33 13.26 -17.93
N LEU A 290 -12.15 12.34 -17.42
CA LEU A 290 -12.25 11.99 -16.02
C LEU A 290 -11.23 10.88 -15.67
N PHE A 291 -10.29 11.19 -14.78
CA PHE A 291 -9.32 10.24 -14.21
C PHE A 291 -9.69 9.94 -12.77
N GLN A 292 -9.85 8.67 -12.43
CA GLN A 292 -10.17 8.25 -11.06
C GLN A 292 -9.07 7.36 -10.47
N PHE A 293 -8.62 7.69 -9.27
CA PHE A 293 -7.59 6.98 -8.52
C PHE A 293 -8.22 6.31 -7.30
N ILE A 294 -8.25 4.99 -7.27
CA ILE A 294 -8.98 4.21 -6.25
C ILE A 294 -8.18 2.98 -5.79
N GLY A 295 -8.59 2.37 -4.67
CA GLY A 295 -8.18 1.03 -4.29
C GLY A 295 -9.01 -0.03 -5.01
N LYS A 296 -8.46 -1.25 -5.19
CA LYS A 296 -9.11 -2.35 -5.94
C LYS A 296 -10.52 -2.68 -5.46
N ASP A 297 -10.81 -2.52 -4.16
CA ASP A 297 -12.13 -2.82 -3.59
C ASP A 297 -13.24 -1.93 -4.15
N ASN A 298 -12.89 -0.74 -4.62
CA ASN A 298 -13.84 0.25 -5.12
C ASN A 298 -14.06 0.19 -6.63
N ILE A 299 -13.35 -0.70 -7.35
CA ILE A 299 -13.46 -0.82 -8.81
C ILE A 299 -14.92 -0.97 -9.27
N PRO A 300 -15.73 -1.93 -8.75
CA PRO A 300 -17.09 -2.12 -9.26
C PRO A 300 -18.01 -0.92 -9.04
N PHE A 301 -17.77 -0.15 -7.97
CA PHE A 301 -18.57 1.05 -7.72
C PHE A 301 -18.32 2.15 -8.73
N HIS A 302 -17.09 2.25 -9.27
CA HIS A 302 -16.68 3.29 -10.21
C HIS A 302 -16.76 2.87 -11.67
N THR A 303 -16.76 1.57 -11.96
CA THR A 303 -16.84 1.04 -13.34
C THR A 303 -18.20 0.45 -13.68
N VAL A 304 -19.03 0.11 -12.69
CA VAL A 304 -20.36 -0.50 -12.89
C VAL A 304 -21.45 0.37 -12.28
N ILE A 305 -21.46 0.57 -10.94
CA ILE A 305 -22.60 1.18 -10.23
C ILE A 305 -22.75 2.66 -10.60
N PHE A 306 -21.71 3.47 -10.42
CA PHE A 306 -21.77 4.91 -10.70
C PHE A 306 -22.02 5.21 -12.18
N PRO A 307 -21.29 4.60 -13.15
CA PRO A 307 -21.63 4.79 -14.56
C PRO A 307 -23.03 4.35 -14.93
N SER A 308 -23.57 3.26 -14.34
CA SER A 308 -24.95 2.85 -14.56
C SER A 308 -25.95 3.90 -14.08
N SER A 309 -25.69 4.51 -12.91
CA SER A 309 -26.53 5.57 -12.36
C SER A 309 -26.55 6.79 -13.30
N LEU A 310 -25.41 7.20 -13.83
CA LEU A 310 -25.28 8.30 -14.75
C LEU A 310 -25.92 8.01 -16.11
N LEU A 311 -25.62 6.86 -16.73
CA LEU A 311 -26.17 6.41 -18.01
C LEU A 311 -27.70 6.21 -17.94
N GLY A 312 -28.16 5.68 -16.81
CA GLY A 312 -29.58 5.46 -16.56
C GLY A 312 -30.37 6.73 -16.32
N SER A 313 -29.78 7.78 -15.73
CA SER A 313 -30.43 9.07 -15.50
C SER A 313 -30.81 9.78 -16.80
N GLY A 314 -30.10 9.50 -17.89
CA GLY A 314 -30.41 9.97 -19.23
C GLY A 314 -29.90 11.37 -19.58
N GLU A 315 -28.99 11.91 -18.77
CA GLU A 315 -28.26 13.14 -19.09
C GLU A 315 -26.90 12.84 -19.74
N ASN A 316 -26.26 13.85 -20.33
CA ASN A 316 -24.98 13.73 -21.04
C ASN A 316 -23.81 13.92 -20.08
N TRP A 317 -23.58 12.92 -19.19
CA TRP A 317 -22.52 12.97 -18.17
C TRP A 317 -21.13 12.72 -18.74
N THR A 318 -20.13 13.40 -18.17
CA THR A 318 -18.72 13.03 -18.31
C THR A 318 -18.47 11.75 -17.53
N LEU A 319 -18.26 10.65 -18.25
CA LEU A 319 -17.99 9.34 -17.68
C LEU A 319 -16.48 9.10 -17.53
N LEU A 320 -16.14 8.06 -16.79
CA LEU A 320 -14.76 7.63 -16.56
C LEU A 320 -13.97 7.47 -17.87
N HIS A 321 -12.90 8.24 -18.01
CA HIS A 321 -11.90 8.07 -19.06
C HIS A 321 -10.83 7.07 -18.66
N HIS A 322 -10.15 7.29 -17.53
CA HIS A 322 -9.07 6.42 -17.04
C HIS A 322 -9.31 5.98 -15.61
N MET A 323 -9.09 4.70 -15.35
CA MET A 323 -9.11 4.10 -14.02
C MET A 323 -7.71 3.66 -13.62
N SER A 324 -7.15 4.36 -12.63
CA SER A 324 -5.92 3.94 -11.95
C SER A 324 -6.29 3.29 -10.61
N SER A 325 -6.28 1.98 -10.56
CA SER A 325 -6.55 1.24 -9.30
C SER A 325 -5.26 0.67 -8.73
N SER A 326 -5.09 0.82 -7.40
CA SER A 326 -3.98 0.24 -6.65
C SER A 326 -4.36 -1.08 -6.00
N GLU A 327 -3.41 -1.98 -5.92
CA GLU A 327 -3.42 -3.14 -5.04
C GLU A 327 -3.20 -2.71 -3.58
N TYR A 328 -3.13 -3.65 -2.62
CA TYR A 328 -2.93 -3.30 -1.22
C TYR A 328 -1.47 -2.98 -0.89
N LEU A 329 -1.30 -2.03 0.02
CA LEU A 329 -0.10 -1.88 0.81
C LEU A 329 -0.33 -2.61 2.14
N ASN A 330 0.49 -3.59 2.44
CA ASN A 330 0.51 -4.34 3.69
C ASN A 330 1.60 -3.82 4.61
N TYR A 331 1.62 -4.24 5.89
CA TYR A 331 2.54 -3.74 6.91
C TYR A 331 3.16 -4.88 7.73
N GLU A 332 4.51 -4.98 7.75
CA GLU A 332 5.29 -5.85 8.62
C GLU A 332 4.71 -7.28 8.75
N GLY A 333 4.43 -7.95 7.61
CA GLY A 333 3.91 -9.32 7.59
C GLY A 333 2.40 -9.47 7.70
N GLY A 334 1.63 -8.37 7.79
CA GLY A 334 0.17 -8.40 7.88
C GLY A 334 -0.50 -7.26 7.12
N GLN A 335 -1.83 -7.20 7.20
CA GLN A 335 -2.60 -6.08 6.64
C GLN A 335 -2.63 -4.90 7.61
N PHE A 336 -2.57 -3.67 7.06
CA PHE A 336 -3.01 -2.51 7.82
C PHE A 336 -4.41 -2.73 8.37
N SER A 337 -4.61 -2.48 9.64
CA SER A 337 -5.91 -2.70 10.27
C SER A 337 -6.40 -1.45 11.00
N LYS A 338 -7.40 -0.78 10.40
CA LYS A 338 -8.06 0.38 11.04
C LYS A 338 -8.73 0.01 12.35
N SER A 339 -9.44 -1.12 12.39
CA SER A 339 -10.18 -1.56 13.59
C SER A 339 -9.27 -1.99 14.73
N ARG A 340 -8.12 -2.60 14.43
CA ARG A 340 -7.10 -2.98 15.42
C ARG A 340 -6.04 -1.90 15.63
N GLY A 341 -6.00 -0.86 14.78
CA GLY A 341 -5.02 0.21 14.86
C GLY A 341 -3.59 -0.23 14.55
N VAL A 342 -3.42 -1.22 13.66
CA VAL A 342 -2.09 -1.75 13.25
C VAL A 342 -1.57 -1.03 12.02
N GLY A 343 -0.33 -0.57 12.07
CA GLY A 343 0.39 0.09 10.98
C GLY A 343 0.77 1.55 11.28
N VAL A 344 1.35 2.23 10.29
CA VAL A 344 1.69 3.66 10.35
C VAL A 344 0.50 4.46 9.79
N PHE A 345 -0.06 5.33 10.62
CA PHE A 345 -1.13 6.24 10.23
C PHE A 345 -0.56 7.59 9.78
N GLY A 346 -1.36 8.41 9.12
CA GLY A 346 -0.90 9.70 8.63
C GLY A 346 -0.38 10.63 9.72
N THR A 347 -0.99 10.59 10.92
CA THR A 347 -0.50 11.30 12.11
C THR A 347 0.83 10.73 12.59
N ASP A 348 0.96 9.40 12.60
CA ASP A 348 2.19 8.72 13.02
C ASP A 348 3.36 9.09 12.10
N ALA A 349 3.13 9.12 10.79
CA ALA A 349 4.16 9.50 9.81
C ALA A 349 4.73 10.90 10.09
N ARG A 350 3.87 11.87 10.40
CA ARG A 350 4.28 13.23 10.82
C ARG A 350 5.12 13.20 12.10
N ASP A 351 4.69 12.42 13.08
CA ASP A 351 5.30 12.37 14.42
C ASP A 351 6.65 11.63 14.43
N THR A 352 7.06 10.98 13.32
CA THR A 352 8.41 10.43 13.17
C THR A 352 9.50 11.50 13.02
N GLY A 353 9.12 12.72 12.61
CA GLY A 353 10.07 13.77 12.20
C GLY A 353 10.70 13.56 10.82
N ILE A 354 10.36 12.46 10.12
CA ILE A 354 10.77 12.22 8.74
C ILE A 354 9.96 13.14 7.82
N PRO A 355 10.60 13.91 6.90
CA PRO A 355 9.87 14.81 5.99
C PRO A 355 8.81 14.10 5.15
N ALA A 356 7.70 14.77 4.86
CA ALA A 356 6.62 14.25 4.03
C ALA A 356 7.10 13.74 2.66
N ASP A 357 8.05 14.44 2.04
CA ASP A 357 8.63 14.04 0.75
C ASP A 357 9.35 12.68 0.79
N VAL A 358 9.91 12.28 1.95
CA VAL A 358 10.53 10.95 2.11
C VAL A 358 9.48 9.85 2.11
N TRP A 359 8.34 10.08 2.78
CA TRP A 359 7.19 9.17 2.75
C TRP A 359 6.58 9.10 1.35
N ARG A 360 6.38 10.25 0.69
CA ARG A 360 5.91 10.32 -0.70
C ARG A 360 6.84 9.56 -1.64
N PHE A 361 8.17 9.77 -1.52
CA PHE A 361 9.16 9.01 -2.29
C PHE A 361 8.97 7.51 -2.14
N TYR A 362 8.93 7.00 -0.90
CA TYR A 362 8.83 5.57 -0.67
C TYR A 362 7.53 4.96 -1.21
N ILE A 363 6.40 5.63 -0.98
CA ILE A 363 5.09 5.20 -1.47
C ILE A 363 5.10 5.07 -3.00
N PHE A 364 5.67 6.04 -3.72
CA PHE A 364 5.67 6.01 -5.19
C PHE A 364 6.73 5.12 -5.78
N TYR A 365 7.88 4.99 -5.16
CA TYR A 365 8.92 4.07 -5.60
C TYR A 365 8.46 2.61 -5.55
N ASN A 366 7.58 2.30 -4.60
CA ASN A 366 7.00 0.98 -4.35
C ASN A 366 5.48 0.92 -4.56
N ARG A 367 4.88 1.87 -5.31
CA ARG A 367 3.43 1.92 -5.49
C ARG A 367 2.87 0.56 -5.96
N PRO A 368 1.87 -0.02 -5.26
CA PRO A 368 1.30 -1.33 -5.60
C PRO A 368 0.37 -1.22 -6.81
N GLU A 369 0.90 -1.37 -8.03
CA GLU A 369 0.13 -1.26 -9.29
C GLU A 369 -0.32 -2.61 -9.84
N THR A 370 0.49 -3.65 -9.69
CA THR A 370 0.25 -4.97 -10.32
C THR A 370 0.14 -6.11 -9.32
N SER A 371 0.57 -5.89 -8.10
CA SER A 371 0.53 -6.82 -6.98
C SER A 371 0.54 -6.05 -5.67
N ASP A 372 0.06 -6.68 -4.61
CA ASP A 372 0.21 -6.17 -3.26
C ASP A 372 1.69 -5.91 -2.94
N PHE A 373 1.96 -4.90 -2.13
CA PHE A 373 3.29 -4.57 -1.67
C PHE A 373 3.35 -4.57 -0.13
N MET A 374 4.46 -5.03 0.43
CA MET A 374 4.68 -5.07 1.87
C MET A 374 5.59 -3.91 2.30
N PHE A 375 5.09 -3.04 3.18
CA PHE A 375 5.93 -2.09 3.89
C PHE A 375 6.72 -2.83 4.97
N THR A 376 8.02 -2.64 4.99
CA THR A 376 8.87 -2.97 6.13
C THR A 376 9.81 -1.80 6.42
N TRP A 377 10.21 -1.65 7.69
CA TRP A 377 11.13 -0.58 8.07
C TRP A 377 12.51 -0.75 7.43
N ASP A 378 12.95 -1.98 7.17
CA ASP A 378 14.22 -2.27 6.51
C ASP A 378 14.19 -1.85 5.03
N ASP A 379 13.13 -2.22 4.29
CA ASP A 379 12.97 -1.79 2.89
C ASP A 379 12.82 -0.26 2.80
N PHE A 380 12.11 0.36 3.76
CA PHE A 380 12.00 1.81 3.85
C PHE A 380 13.38 2.47 3.97
N GLN A 381 14.21 2.01 4.93
CA GLN A 381 15.56 2.51 5.14
C GLN A 381 16.44 2.28 3.91
N GLU A 382 16.45 1.07 3.37
CA GLU A 382 17.25 0.70 2.20
C GLU A 382 16.93 1.60 0.99
N LYS A 383 15.63 1.77 0.66
CA LYS A 383 15.23 2.58 -0.50
C LYS A 383 15.51 4.06 -0.28
N VAL A 384 15.28 4.60 0.92
CA VAL A 384 15.59 6.00 1.22
C VAL A 384 17.09 6.25 1.17
N ASN A 385 17.90 5.43 1.85
CA ASN A 385 19.35 5.61 1.89
C ASN A 385 20.00 5.32 0.53
N GLY A 386 19.55 4.28 -0.18
CA GLY A 386 20.11 3.87 -1.47
C GLY A 386 19.68 4.78 -2.62
N GLU A 387 18.39 4.95 -2.82
CA GLU A 387 17.86 5.62 -4.01
C GLU A 387 17.68 7.13 -3.80
N LEU A 388 16.97 7.55 -2.76
CA LEU A 388 16.73 8.97 -2.55
C LEU A 388 18.02 9.71 -2.20
N ILE A 389 18.82 9.15 -1.32
CA ILE A 389 20.07 9.77 -0.83
C ILE A 389 21.25 9.36 -1.71
N GLY A 390 21.52 8.06 -1.84
CA GLY A 390 22.69 7.53 -2.55
C GLY A 390 22.67 7.74 -4.06
N ASN A 391 21.50 7.92 -4.66
CA ASN A 391 21.36 8.18 -6.10
C ASN A 391 21.04 9.66 -6.36
N LEU A 392 19.80 10.12 -6.13
CA LEU A 392 19.35 11.47 -6.49
C LEU A 392 20.12 12.56 -5.74
N SER A 393 20.12 12.52 -4.40
CA SER A 393 20.80 13.55 -3.60
C SER A 393 22.29 13.54 -3.82
N ASN A 394 22.88 12.39 -4.10
CA ASN A 394 24.30 12.26 -4.40
C ASN A 394 24.69 12.99 -5.69
N LEU A 395 23.92 12.82 -6.78
CA LEU A 395 24.16 13.55 -8.04
C LEU A 395 24.08 15.07 -7.83
N VAL A 396 22.99 15.52 -7.18
CA VAL A 396 22.80 16.95 -6.86
C VAL A 396 23.97 17.49 -6.04
N ASN A 397 24.36 16.78 -4.97
CA ASN A 397 25.43 17.20 -4.08
C ASN A 397 26.80 17.18 -4.77
N ARG A 398 27.09 16.16 -5.57
CA ARG A 398 28.37 16.08 -6.33
C ARG A 398 28.49 17.25 -7.30
N ALA A 399 27.50 17.48 -8.16
CA ALA A 399 27.54 18.57 -9.13
C ALA A 399 27.71 19.94 -8.45
N THR A 400 26.84 20.24 -7.48
CA THR A 400 26.82 21.54 -6.80
C THR A 400 28.07 21.76 -5.92
N SER A 401 28.56 20.73 -5.21
CA SER A 401 29.74 20.83 -4.36
C SER A 401 31.00 21.06 -5.18
N PHE A 402 31.14 20.43 -6.35
CA PHE A 402 32.28 20.68 -7.25
C PHE A 402 32.28 22.11 -7.81
N ILE A 403 31.11 22.59 -8.28
CA ILE A 403 30.95 23.96 -8.76
C ILE A 403 31.28 24.95 -7.64
N SER A 404 30.71 24.76 -6.46
CA SER A 404 30.95 25.67 -5.33
C SER A 404 32.40 25.68 -4.88
N LYS A 405 33.03 24.50 -4.77
CA LYS A 405 34.40 24.37 -4.22
C LYS A 405 35.49 24.81 -5.18
N TYR A 406 35.30 24.54 -6.46
CA TYR A 406 36.40 24.74 -7.44
C TYR A 406 36.15 25.83 -8.47
N PHE A 407 34.89 26.29 -8.62
CA PHE A 407 34.50 27.31 -9.59
C PHE A 407 33.69 28.45 -8.93
N GLN A 408 33.90 28.71 -7.63
CA GLN A 408 33.34 29.86 -6.88
C GLN A 408 31.80 29.97 -6.96
N SER A 409 31.12 28.85 -7.11
CA SER A 409 29.67 28.75 -7.33
C SER A 409 29.19 29.34 -8.68
N GLU A 410 30.08 29.68 -9.60
CA GLU A 410 29.74 30.14 -10.94
C GLU A 410 29.57 28.95 -11.90
N VAL A 411 28.61 29.06 -12.79
CA VAL A 411 28.27 28.03 -13.79
C VAL A 411 28.67 28.59 -15.16
N SER A 412 29.48 27.82 -15.87
CA SER A 412 29.91 28.23 -17.24
C SER A 412 28.71 28.23 -18.17
N SER A 413 28.62 29.21 -19.06
CA SER A 413 27.61 29.31 -20.10
C SER A 413 27.78 28.24 -21.18
N ALA A 414 26.73 27.99 -21.98
CA ALA A 414 26.81 27.07 -23.11
C ALA A 414 27.91 27.49 -24.13
N GLU A 415 28.12 28.79 -24.33
CA GLU A 415 29.14 29.32 -25.23
C GLU A 415 30.56 29.03 -24.70
N GLU A 416 30.78 29.18 -23.38
CA GLU A 416 32.07 28.92 -22.76
C GLU A 416 32.49 27.44 -22.82
N VAL A 417 31.56 26.54 -22.88
CA VAL A 417 31.81 25.07 -22.93
C VAL A 417 31.67 24.50 -24.32
N ALA A 418 31.32 25.28 -25.35
CA ALA A 418 30.96 24.82 -26.69
C ALA A 418 32.10 24.00 -27.39
N ASP A 419 33.37 24.33 -27.10
CA ASP A 419 34.50 23.61 -27.66
C ASP A 419 34.73 22.22 -27.03
N GLN A 420 34.09 21.91 -25.91
CA GLN A 420 34.17 20.62 -25.23
C GLN A 420 33.03 19.74 -25.70
N THR A 421 33.25 18.90 -26.70
CA THR A 421 32.22 18.06 -27.35
C THR A 421 31.86 16.79 -26.59
N ALA A 422 32.66 16.41 -25.58
CA ALA A 422 32.51 15.19 -24.83
C ALA A 422 32.98 15.32 -23.36
N ALA A 423 32.43 14.47 -22.50
CA ALA A 423 33.03 14.19 -21.20
C ALA A 423 34.28 13.34 -21.40
N VAL A 424 35.38 13.69 -20.72
CA VAL A 424 36.62 12.94 -20.77
C VAL A 424 37.08 12.55 -19.35
N ASN A 425 37.80 11.42 -19.23
CA ASN A 425 38.37 10.96 -17.97
C ASN A 425 39.71 11.58 -17.65
N GLY A 426 40.30 11.22 -16.52
CA GLY A 426 41.61 11.72 -16.08
C GLY A 426 42.79 11.39 -17.01
N ALA A 427 42.66 10.42 -17.92
CA ALA A 427 43.62 10.07 -18.96
C ALA A 427 43.37 10.82 -20.28
N GLY A 428 42.32 11.63 -20.39
CA GLY A 428 41.92 12.33 -21.62
C GLY A 428 41.11 11.48 -22.61
N GLU A 429 40.68 10.30 -22.20
CA GLU A 429 39.84 9.43 -23.01
C GLU A 429 38.40 9.87 -22.98
N GLU A 430 37.70 9.80 -24.11
CA GLU A 430 36.27 10.11 -24.19
C GLU A 430 35.45 9.11 -23.39
N VAL A 431 34.56 9.61 -22.52
CA VAL A 431 33.62 8.87 -21.73
C VAL A 431 32.24 8.84 -22.40
N GLU A 432 31.74 10.02 -22.83
CA GLU A 432 30.44 10.18 -23.48
C GLU A 432 30.44 11.51 -24.26
N SER A 433 29.96 11.49 -25.51
CA SER A 433 29.75 12.73 -26.25
C SER A 433 28.49 13.46 -25.72
N TRP A 434 28.52 14.80 -25.69
CA TRP A 434 27.38 15.58 -25.22
C TRP A 434 26.18 15.46 -26.15
N GLU A 435 26.40 15.17 -27.41
CA GLU A 435 25.32 14.87 -28.36
C GLU A 435 24.59 13.58 -27.98
N ASN A 436 25.31 12.48 -27.69
CA ASN A 436 24.72 11.22 -27.27
C ASN A 436 24.10 11.32 -25.87
N PHE A 437 24.77 12.03 -24.95
CA PHE A 437 24.25 12.29 -23.60
C PHE A 437 22.85 12.90 -23.68
N TRP A 438 22.66 13.99 -24.42
CA TRP A 438 21.39 14.67 -24.52
C TRP A 438 20.35 13.90 -25.34
N LYS A 439 20.75 13.09 -26.32
CA LYS A 439 19.86 12.15 -27.01
C LYS A 439 19.32 11.11 -26.04
N GLU A 440 20.15 10.58 -25.18
CA GLU A 440 19.73 9.61 -24.16
C GLU A 440 18.85 10.25 -23.10
N VAL A 441 19.18 11.43 -22.61
CA VAL A 441 18.33 12.22 -21.70
C VAL A 441 16.95 12.45 -22.32
N GLU A 442 16.90 12.95 -23.56
CA GLU A 442 15.65 13.17 -24.30
C GLU A 442 14.80 11.90 -24.46
N ARG A 443 15.45 10.76 -24.78
CA ARG A 443 14.78 9.48 -24.90
C ARG A 443 14.12 9.07 -23.59
N GLN A 444 14.86 9.16 -22.46
CA GLN A 444 14.35 8.79 -21.15
C GLN A 444 13.23 9.74 -20.68
N GLU A 445 13.37 11.06 -20.88
CA GLU A 445 12.33 12.05 -20.52
C GLU A 445 11.04 11.85 -21.32
N ASN A 446 11.15 11.49 -22.61
CA ASN A 446 10.00 11.17 -23.43
C ASN A 446 9.28 9.89 -22.92
N GLU A 447 10.05 8.88 -22.48
CA GLU A 447 9.47 7.68 -21.86
C GLU A 447 8.81 7.98 -20.52
N ILE A 448 9.46 8.78 -19.65
CA ILE A 448 8.88 9.24 -18.38
C ILE A 448 7.58 10.00 -18.63
N THR A 449 7.58 10.91 -19.60
CA THR A 449 6.38 11.68 -19.99
C THR A 449 5.26 10.74 -20.47
N ALA A 450 5.58 9.74 -21.29
CA ALA A 450 4.61 8.77 -21.78
C ALA A 450 3.98 7.93 -20.65
N HIS A 451 4.77 7.50 -19.67
CA HIS A 451 4.27 6.83 -18.46
C HIS A 451 3.34 7.74 -17.65
N PHE A 452 3.69 9.01 -17.46
CA PHE A 452 2.81 9.97 -16.79
C PHE A 452 1.48 10.16 -17.54
N GLU A 453 1.51 10.35 -18.87
CA GLU A 453 0.28 10.50 -19.66
C GLU A 453 -0.66 9.29 -19.57
N ASN A 454 -0.11 8.11 -19.28
CA ASN A 454 -0.86 6.88 -19.03
C ASN A 454 -1.18 6.64 -17.55
N ALA A 455 -0.85 7.57 -16.64
CA ALA A 455 -0.96 7.42 -15.20
C ALA A 455 -0.19 6.19 -14.62
N GLU A 456 0.86 5.73 -15.29
CA GLU A 456 1.79 4.67 -14.86
C GLU A 456 2.84 5.28 -13.92
N LEU A 457 2.40 5.66 -12.71
CA LEU A 457 3.14 6.58 -11.85
C LEU A 457 4.41 5.95 -11.25
N ARG A 458 4.38 4.66 -10.90
CA ARG A 458 5.57 3.97 -10.38
C ARG A 458 6.67 3.89 -11.44
N ASP A 459 6.32 3.53 -12.65
CA ASP A 459 7.29 3.33 -13.71
C ASP A 459 7.89 4.68 -14.15
N ALA A 460 7.09 5.74 -14.24
CA ALA A 460 7.57 7.10 -14.47
C ALA A 460 8.58 7.53 -13.39
N PHE A 461 8.30 7.26 -12.12
CA PHE A 461 9.16 7.64 -11.01
C PHE A 461 10.47 6.86 -10.99
N ARG A 462 10.43 5.55 -11.13
CA ARG A 462 11.64 4.70 -11.20
C ARG A 462 12.54 5.07 -12.37
N LYS A 463 11.97 5.37 -13.54
CA LYS A 463 12.75 5.85 -14.69
C LYS A 463 13.44 7.18 -14.42
N THR A 464 12.81 8.07 -13.64
CA THR A 464 13.46 9.32 -13.20
C THR A 464 14.71 9.03 -12.34
N PHE A 465 14.69 8.02 -11.47
CA PHE A 465 15.87 7.60 -10.71
C PHE A 465 16.92 6.91 -11.59
N MET A 466 16.51 6.17 -12.63
CA MET A 466 17.45 5.63 -13.63
C MET A 466 18.17 6.74 -14.39
N LEU A 467 17.48 7.82 -14.72
CA LEU A 467 18.10 9.01 -15.35
C LEU A 467 19.11 9.69 -14.39
N SER A 468 18.81 9.77 -13.10
CA SER A 468 19.75 10.22 -12.08
C SER A 468 21.00 9.32 -11.99
N SER A 469 20.80 7.99 -12.02
CA SER A 469 21.90 7.01 -12.05
C SER A 469 22.78 7.18 -13.29
N TYR A 470 22.21 7.51 -14.44
CA TYR A 470 22.94 7.82 -15.64
C TYR A 470 23.88 9.01 -15.44
N GLY A 471 23.39 10.12 -14.85
CA GLY A 471 24.23 11.28 -14.51
C GLY A 471 25.35 10.94 -13.52
N ASN A 472 25.06 10.15 -12.47
CA ASN A 472 26.06 9.68 -11.51
C ASN A 472 27.16 8.85 -12.17
N ARG A 473 26.80 7.98 -13.12
CA ARG A 473 27.75 7.17 -13.89
C ARG A 473 28.70 8.05 -14.73
N ILE A 474 28.17 9.02 -15.46
CA ILE A 474 28.98 9.94 -16.26
C ILE A 474 29.93 10.75 -15.35
N PHE A 475 29.41 11.28 -14.22
CA PHE A 475 30.26 11.99 -13.24
C PHE A 475 31.40 11.10 -12.74
N GLN A 476 31.12 9.83 -12.40
CA GLN A 476 32.11 8.89 -11.88
C GLN A 476 33.18 8.54 -12.93
N GLN A 477 32.76 8.28 -14.15
CA GLN A 477 33.66 7.89 -15.26
C GLN A 477 34.51 9.04 -15.74
N ALA A 478 34.01 10.29 -15.72
CA ALA A 478 34.74 11.47 -16.09
C ALA A 478 35.80 11.90 -15.06
N GLU A 479 35.80 11.32 -13.86
CA GLU A 479 36.78 11.54 -12.80
C GLU A 479 37.10 13.05 -12.56
N PRO A 480 36.12 13.92 -12.29
CA PRO A 480 36.36 15.38 -12.21
C PRO A 480 37.39 15.79 -11.15
N TRP A 481 37.67 14.95 -10.16
CA TRP A 481 38.76 15.17 -9.19
C TRP A 481 40.16 15.08 -9.83
N LYS A 482 40.31 14.40 -10.98
CA LYS A 482 41.53 14.35 -11.80
C LYS A 482 41.47 15.39 -12.89
N THR A 483 40.41 15.40 -13.73
CA THR A 483 40.27 16.25 -14.91
C THR A 483 40.35 17.74 -14.59
N ARG A 484 39.86 18.19 -13.42
CA ARG A 484 39.99 19.60 -13.00
C ARG A 484 41.43 20.12 -12.92
N LYS A 485 42.42 19.24 -12.84
CA LYS A 485 43.84 19.58 -12.82
C LYS A 485 44.49 19.49 -14.20
N SER A 486 44.12 18.48 -14.98
CA SER A 486 44.71 18.22 -16.32
C SER A 486 43.95 18.92 -17.43
N ASN A 487 42.63 19.05 -17.35
CA ASN A 487 41.76 19.73 -18.30
C ASN A 487 40.58 20.40 -17.59
N PRO A 488 40.78 21.62 -16.99
CA PRO A 488 39.71 22.32 -16.27
C PRO A 488 38.48 22.64 -17.12
N GLU A 489 38.66 22.90 -18.43
CA GLU A 489 37.57 23.25 -19.33
C GLU A 489 36.63 22.03 -19.57
N ALA A 490 37.19 20.85 -19.71
CA ALA A 490 36.36 19.63 -19.76
C ALA A 490 35.61 19.41 -18.45
N THR A 491 36.17 19.75 -17.30
CA THR A 491 35.45 19.67 -16.02
C THR A 491 34.32 20.69 -15.92
N LYS A 492 34.53 21.92 -16.43
CA LYS A 492 33.44 22.91 -16.51
C LYS A 492 32.32 22.44 -17.40
N ALA A 493 32.63 21.87 -18.57
CA ALA A 493 31.61 21.29 -19.45
C ALA A 493 30.84 20.15 -18.80
N LEU A 494 31.52 19.20 -18.14
CA LEU A 494 30.90 18.14 -17.38
C LEU A 494 29.88 18.69 -16.36
N LEU A 495 30.30 19.65 -15.55
CA LEU A 495 29.47 20.23 -14.50
C LEU A 495 28.31 21.06 -15.07
N HIS A 496 28.53 21.79 -16.19
CA HIS A 496 27.46 22.45 -16.93
C HIS A 496 26.37 21.46 -17.33
N HIS A 497 26.71 20.41 -18.07
CA HIS A 497 25.71 19.43 -18.56
C HIS A 497 25.03 18.68 -17.44
N LEU A 498 25.76 18.26 -16.41
CA LEU A 498 25.16 17.57 -15.26
C LEU A 498 24.27 18.48 -14.41
N LEU A 499 24.57 19.80 -14.31
CA LEU A 499 23.71 20.73 -13.60
C LEU A 499 22.37 20.93 -14.30
N TYR A 500 22.35 20.98 -15.64
CA TYR A 500 21.12 21.04 -16.40
C TYR A 500 20.34 19.73 -16.35
N LEU A 501 21.01 18.57 -16.27
CA LEU A 501 20.33 17.31 -15.94
C LEU A 501 19.71 17.34 -14.53
N VAL A 502 20.41 17.92 -13.54
CA VAL A 502 19.85 18.11 -12.17
C VAL A 502 18.61 19.00 -12.19
N ARG A 503 18.57 20.04 -13.04
CA ARG A 503 17.38 20.85 -13.24
C ARG A 503 16.24 20.03 -13.83
N ASP A 504 16.50 19.23 -14.87
CA ASP A 504 15.48 18.38 -15.49
C ASP A 504 14.95 17.35 -14.48
N LEU A 505 15.83 16.76 -13.68
CA LEU A 505 15.41 15.88 -12.57
C LEU A 505 14.52 16.61 -11.55
N ALA A 506 14.80 17.88 -11.22
CA ALA A 506 13.96 18.68 -10.33
C ALA A 506 12.54 18.87 -10.89
N VAL A 507 12.40 19.07 -12.20
CA VAL A 507 11.10 19.12 -12.89
C VAL A 507 10.39 17.77 -12.79
N LEU A 508 11.08 16.68 -13.17
CA LEU A 508 10.50 15.34 -13.25
C LEU A 508 10.04 14.78 -11.89
N ILE A 509 10.76 15.13 -10.78
CA ILE A 509 10.38 14.68 -9.43
C ILE A 509 9.34 15.58 -8.76
N SER A 510 9.14 16.82 -9.23
CA SER A 510 8.26 17.80 -8.60
C SER A 510 6.81 17.31 -8.40
N PRO A 511 6.21 16.51 -9.28
CA PRO A 511 4.90 15.93 -9.01
C PRO A 511 4.89 15.01 -7.77
N TYR A 512 5.95 14.24 -7.55
CA TYR A 512 6.05 13.23 -6.49
C TYR A 512 6.49 13.82 -5.15
N ILE A 513 7.59 14.57 -5.15
CA ILE A 513 8.27 15.14 -3.99
C ILE A 513 8.47 16.66 -4.20
N PRO A 514 7.36 17.44 -4.13
CA PRO A 514 7.33 18.82 -4.57
C PRO A 514 8.29 19.74 -3.82
N ASP A 515 8.45 19.56 -2.50
CA ASP A 515 9.34 20.39 -1.70
C ASP A 515 10.81 20.11 -2.04
N THR A 516 11.14 18.87 -2.42
CA THR A 516 12.49 18.50 -2.85
C THR A 516 12.79 19.07 -4.23
N GLY A 517 11.86 18.94 -5.18
CA GLY A 517 12.00 19.55 -6.50
C GLY A 517 12.25 21.06 -6.41
N LYS A 518 11.44 21.75 -5.62
CA LYS A 518 11.58 23.18 -5.35
C LYS A 518 12.94 23.53 -4.72
N ARG A 519 13.35 22.80 -3.68
CA ARG A 519 14.66 23.02 -3.02
C ARG A 519 15.85 22.82 -3.95
N ILE A 520 15.77 21.85 -4.87
CA ILE A 520 16.83 21.63 -5.87
C ILE A 520 16.85 22.82 -6.83
N ALA A 521 15.71 23.23 -7.40
CA ALA A 521 15.64 24.35 -8.33
C ALA A 521 16.16 25.66 -7.72
N GLU A 522 15.76 26.00 -6.51
CA GLU A 522 16.23 27.17 -5.77
C GLU A 522 17.76 27.13 -5.59
N ARG A 523 18.33 25.99 -5.18
CA ARG A 523 19.76 25.84 -4.93
C ARG A 523 20.63 25.98 -6.16
N ILE A 524 20.14 25.51 -7.30
CA ILE A 524 20.87 25.65 -8.56
C ILE A 524 20.60 26.97 -9.28
N GLY A 525 19.76 27.85 -8.72
CA GLY A 525 19.39 29.11 -9.33
C GLY A 525 18.54 28.98 -10.58
N ALA A 526 17.78 27.88 -10.71
CA ALA A 526 16.85 27.69 -11.82
C ALA A 526 15.58 28.54 -11.62
N ALA A 527 15.17 29.25 -12.68
CA ALA A 527 14.07 30.21 -12.62
C ALA A 527 12.66 29.56 -12.62
N GLY A 528 12.54 28.26 -12.91
CA GLY A 528 11.27 27.55 -12.99
C GLY A 528 11.45 26.04 -12.95
N THR A 529 10.33 25.35 -12.76
CA THR A 529 10.20 23.88 -12.78
C THR A 529 9.05 23.43 -13.64
N ASP A 530 8.75 24.16 -14.72
CA ASP A 530 7.72 23.79 -15.68
C ASP A 530 8.20 22.68 -16.61
N TRP A 531 7.27 21.90 -17.13
CA TRP A 531 7.61 20.79 -18.05
C TRP A 531 8.23 21.28 -19.35
N SER A 532 7.97 22.53 -19.74
CA SER A 532 8.59 23.21 -20.87
C SER A 532 10.06 23.55 -20.68
N ASP A 533 10.54 23.53 -19.43
CA ASP A 533 11.95 23.83 -19.11
C ASP A 533 12.85 22.61 -19.37
N LEU A 534 12.28 21.40 -19.52
CA LEU A 534 13.07 20.21 -19.85
C LEU A 534 13.94 20.44 -21.09
N ARG A 535 15.21 20.02 -21.02
CA ARG A 535 16.21 20.16 -22.09
C ARG A 535 16.66 21.57 -22.42
N SER A 536 16.17 22.60 -21.73
CA SER A 536 16.78 23.94 -21.83
C SER A 536 18.19 23.88 -21.21
N ARG A 537 19.16 24.55 -21.76
CA ARG A 537 20.55 24.56 -21.31
C ARG A 537 21.06 26.00 -21.03
N GLU A 538 20.13 26.84 -20.61
CA GLU A 538 20.35 28.25 -20.38
C GLU A 538 19.75 28.72 -19.06
N GLY A 539 20.17 29.86 -18.56
CA GLY A 539 19.60 30.59 -17.42
C GLY A 539 20.20 30.29 -16.06
N ILE A 540 21.03 29.25 -15.92
CA ILE A 540 21.75 29.00 -14.65
C ILE A 540 23.15 29.57 -14.74
N THR A 541 23.43 30.65 -13.98
CA THR A 541 24.75 31.33 -13.98
C THR A 541 25.47 31.13 -12.66
N ARG A 542 24.75 30.88 -11.57
CA ARG A 542 25.31 30.74 -10.24
C ARG A 542 24.45 29.82 -9.39
N ILE A 543 25.08 29.03 -8.53
CA ILE A 543 24.41 28.16 -7.55
C ILE A 543 24.54 28.71 -6.12
N GLU A 544 23.61 28.32 -5.25
CA GLU A 544 23.75 28.56 -3.81
C GLU A 544 24.80 27.62 -3.19
N ARG A 545 25.22 27.97 -1.95
CA ARG A 545 26.10 27.06 -1.18
C ARG A 545 25.43 25.71 -0.96
N PRO A 546 26.05 24.59 -1.34
CA PRO A 546 25.49 23.26 -1.19
C PRO A 546 25.15 22.93 0.26
N LYS A 547 23.98 22.31 0.43
CA LYS A 547 23.50 21.73 1.69
C LYS A 547 22.96 20.33 1.38
N LEU A 548 23.02 19.40 2.30
CA LEU A 548 22.40 18.10 2.14
C LEU A 548 20.88 18.24 1.95
N LEU A 549 20.32 17.48 1.05
CA LEU A 549 18.86 17.43 0.83
C LEU A 549 18.16 16.63 1.93
N PHE A 550 18.76 15.51 2.31
CA PHE A 550 18.26 14.60 3.33
C PHE A 550 19.41 14.09 4.20
N SER A 551 19.09 13.71 5.43
CA SER A 551 19.97 12.97 6.34
C SER A 551 19.73 11.49 6.17
N GLN A 552 20.78 10.69 6.33
CA GLN A 552 20.69 9.23 6.31
C GLN A 552 19.80 8.75 7.48
N LEU A 553 19.04 7.71 7.23
CA LEU A 553 18.29 7.02 8.26
C LEU A 553 19.21 5.97 8.90
N GLU A 554 19.55 6.19 10.17
CA GLU A 554 20.44 5.33 10.93
C GLU A 554 19.70 4.10 11.49
N ASP A 555 20.38 2.99 11.69
CA ASP A 555 19.82 1.71 12.15
C ASP A 555 19.08 1.85 13.49
N ASP A 556 19.69 2.53 14.46
CA ASP A 556 19.09 2.76 15.78
C ASP A 556 17.80 3.56 15.70
N PHE A 557 17.75 4.53 14.78
CA PHE A 557 16.53 5.32 14.56
C PHE A 557 15.42 4.46 13.97
N ILE A 558 15.73 3.64 12.98
CA ILE A 558 14.75 2.72 12.37
C ILE A 558 14.27 1.67 13.37
N ALA A 559 15.16 1.11 14.17
CA ALA A 559 14.80 0.18 15.25
C ALA A 559 13.82 0.82 16.25
N SER A 560 14.08 2.08 16.63
CA SER A 560 13.18 2.83 17.52
C SER A 560 11.77 3.07 16.90
N LEU A 561 11.70 3.32 15.60
CA LEU A 561 10.42 3.47 14.89
C LEU A 561 9.67 2.14 14.79
N ARG A 562 10.37 1.04 14.50
CA ARG A 562 9.78 -0.30 14.46
C ARG A 562 9.16 -0.66 15.82
N GLU A 563 9.87 -0.44 16.92
CA GLU A 563 9.37 -0.65 18.27
C GLU A 563 8.16 0.25 18.55
N ARG A 564 8.28 1.55 18.27
CA ARG A 564 7.22 2.55 18.49
C ARG A 564 5.92 2.20 17.76
N PHE A 565 5.99 1.71 16.52
CA PHE A 565 4.82 1.40 15.69
C PHE A 565 4.46 -0.09 15.66
N SER A 566 5.05 -0.90 16.52
CA SER A 566 4.63 -2.28 16.75
C SER A 566 3.31 -2.33 17.53
N GLY A 567 2.50 -3.36 17.29
CA GLY A 567 1.22 -3.58 17.98
C GLY A 567 0.10 -2.62 17.58
N THR A 568 -0.97 -2.63 18.36
CA THR A 568 -2.19 -1.82 18.15
C THR A 568 -2.04 -0.38 18.67
N GLN A 569 -2.87 0.54 18.20
CA GLN A 569 -2.89 1.92 18.72
C GLN A 569 -3.24 1.99 20.22
N ALA A 570 -4.07 1.07 20.72
CA ALA A 570 -4.40 0.98 22.14
C ALA A 570 -3.16 0.64 22.97
N GLU A 571 -2.44 -0.42 22.59
CA GLU A 571 -1.18 -0.82 23.25
C GLU A 571 -0.11 0.28 23.18
N ARG A 572 -0.05 1.03 22.06
CA ARG A 572 0.86 2.17 21.93
C ARG A 572 0.50 3.33 22.88
N LYS A 573 -0.79 3.63 23.05
CA LYS A 573 -1.26 4.65 24.00
C LYS A 573 -0.94 4.26 25.44
N ASP A 574 -1.10 2.99 25.78
CA ASP A 574 -0.80 2.49 27.12
C ASP A 574 0.69 2.55 27.42
N ARG A 575 1.55 2.21 26.45
CA ARG A 575 3.01 2.38 26.57
C ARG A 575 3.41 3.85 26.76
N ALA A 576 2.88 4.76 25.92
CA ALA A 576 3.16 6.20 26.03
C ALA A 576 2.67 6.81 27.34
N ALA A 577 1.54 6.33 27.87
CA ALA A 577 1.03 6.74 29.18
C ALA A 577 1.94 6.24 30.32
N ALA A 578 2.46 5.04 30.23
CA ALA A 578 3.41 4.47 31.19
C ALA A 578 4.76 5.22 31.18
N GLU A 579 5.28 5.57 30.00
CA GLU A 579 6.50 6.37 29.81
C GLU A 579 6.33 7.81 30.37
N SER A 580 5.19 8.45 30.13
CA SER A 580 4.92 9.79 30.66
C SER A 580 4.68 9.82 32.18
N ALA A 581 4.23 8.73 32.78
CA ALA A 581 4.09 8.60 34.22
C ALA A 581 5.42 8.31 34.93
N GLY A 582 6.45 7.82 34.18
CA GLY A 582 7.80 7.53 34.70
C GLY A 582 8.78 8.72 34.74
N GLY A 583 8.38 9.90 34.27
CA GLY A 583 9.25 11.05 34.00
C GLY A 583 9.49 12.06 35.14
N THR A 584 9.24 11.74 36.41
CA THR A 584 9.65 12.57 37.56
C THR A 584 9.90 11.74 38.80
N ALA A 585 11.13 11.23 38.99
CA ALA A 585 11.70 11.02 40.32
C ALA A 585 13.22 10.77 40.24
N GLU A 586 13.96 11.68 40.82
CA GLU A 586 15.36 11.48 41.22
C GLU A 586 15.49 10.28 42.19
N SER A 587 16.59 9.60 42.02
CA SER A 587 17.18 8.57 42.86
C SER A 587 16.70 8.46 44.31
N SER A 588 16.16 7.32 44.73
CA SER A 588 16.49 6.66 46.00
C SER A 588 16.04 5.20 45.99
N GLU A 589 16.91 4.37 46.57
CA GLU A 589 16.91 2.92 46.61
C GLU A 589 15.66 2.23 47.18
N THR A 590 15.43 1.01 46.64
CA THR A 590 14.77 -0.15 47.26
C THR A 590 13.36 -0.07 47.77
N THR A 591 12.42 -0.73 47.09
CA THR A 591 11.68 -1.94 47.49
C THR A 591 10.49 -2.22 46.57
N SER A 592 10.47 -3.46 46.06
CA SER A 592 9.32 -4.27 45.59
C SER A 592 8.19 -3.58 44.80
N ALA A 593 8.21 -3.78 43.46
CA ALA A 593 7.09 -3.61 42.54
C ALA A 593 6.08 -4.77 42.62
N PRO A 594 4.77 -4.53 42.37
CA PRO A 594 3.83 -5.62 42.11
C PRO A 594 4.06 -6.16 40.69
N GLN A 595 4.20 -7.45 40.60
CA GLN A 595 4.38 -8.24 39.38
C GLN A 595 3.17 -7.99 38.44
N ALA A 596 3.46 -7.41 37.26
CA ALA A 596 2.65 -7.65 36.06
C ALA A 596 2.83 -9.12 35.67
N ALA A 597 1.76 -9.78 35.24
CA ALA A 597 1.83 -11.15 34.77
C ALA A 597 2.84 -11.24 33.61
N PRO A 598 3.75 -12.25 33.61
CA PRO A 598 4.81 -12.34 32.62
C PRO A 598 4.20 -12.64 31.23
N THR A 599 4.51 -11.82 30.24
CA THR A 599 4.47 -12.24 28.84
C THR A 599 5.44 -13.42 28.75
N ALA A 600 4.96 -14.59 28.31
CA ALA A 600 5.79 -15.78 28.14
C ALA A 600 7.00 -15.41 27.26
N ALA A 601 8.21 -15.86 27.64
CA ALA A 601 9.41 -15.65 26.86
C ALA A 601 9.20 -16.19 25.41
N VAL A 602 9.89 -15.62 24.43
CA VAL A 602 9.77 -16.04 23.00
C VAL A 602 10.01 -17.55 22.87
N GLU A 603 10.91 -18.08 23.67
CA GLU A 603 11.26 -19.51 23.76
C GLU A 603 10.09 -20.35 24.29
N GLU A 604 9.36 -19.89 25.30
CA GLU A 604 8.18 -20.57 25.83
C GLU A 604 7.08 -20.59 24.79
N ARG A 605 6.82 -19.46 24.12
CA ARG A 605 5.84 -19.36 23.06
C ARG A 605 6.17 -20.24 21.85
N PHE A 606 7.47 -20.36 21.52
CA PHE A 606 7.93 -21.29 20.49
C PHE A 606 7.59 -22.74 20.87
N GLN A 607 7.90 -23.17 22.08
CA GLN A 607 7.64 -24.55 22.57
C GLN A 607 6.14 -24.88 22.63
N GLU A 608 5.30 -23.91 22.92
CA GLU A 608 3.84 -24.08 22.98
C GLU A 608 3.19 -24.19 21.60
N LEU A 609 3.69 -23.46 20.60
CA LEU A 609 3.04 -23.29 19.32
C LEU A 609 3.67 -24.07 18.18
N VAL A 610 5.00 -24.23 18.15
CA VAL A 610 5.74 -24.78 17.00
C VAL A 610 6.19 -26.22 17.27
N ASP A 611 5.87 -27.12 16.35
CA ASP A 611 6.40 -28.49 16.34
C ASP A 611 7.45 -28.63 15.22
N LEU A 612 8.73 -28.57 15.58
CA LEU A 612 9.83 -28.87 14.67
C LEU A 612 10.25 -30.32 14.81
N ARG A 613 10.36 -31.02 13.68
CA ARG A 613 10.79 -32.41 13.62
C ARG A 613 11.84 -32.66 12.55
N ALA A 614 12.64 -33.68 12.78
CA ALA A 614 13.51 -34.21 11.74
C ALA A 614 12.69 -34.98 10.72
N ALA A 615 12.93 -34.75 9.44
CA ALA A 615 12.31 -35.49 8.37
C ALA A 615 13.35 -35.86 7.30
N LYS A 616 13.25 -37.06 6.72
CA LYS A 616 14.15 -37.52 5.65
C LYS A 616 13.52 -37.32 4.28
N ILE A 617 14.22 -36.66 3.36
CA ILE A 617 13.79 -36.51 1.97
C ILE A 617 13.99 -37.84 1.24
N LEU A 618 12.91 -38.43 0.74
CA LEU A 618 12.92 -39.69 0.01
C LEU A 618 13.06 -39.48 -1.49
N GLU A 619 12.24 -38.58 -2.06
CA GLU A 619 12.20 -38.25 -3.47
C GLU A 619 12.15 -36.73 -3.65
N VAL A 620 12.75 -36.24 -4.74
CA VAL A 620 12.72 -34.83 -5.16
C VAL A 620 12.37 -34.79 -6.63
N GLU A 621 11.37 -34.01 -6.99
CA GLU A 621 10.93 -33.79 -8.38
C GLU A 621 10.73 -32.31 -8.66
N ARG A 622 10.99 -31.85 -9.88
CA ARG A 622 10.65 -30.49 -10.29
C ARG A 622 9.16 -30.27 -10.38
N HIS A 623 8.68 -29.13 -9.91
CA HIS A 623 7.27 -28.81 -9.99
C HIS A 623 6.82 -28.59 -11.46
N PRO A 624 5.76 -29.27 -11.96
CA PRO A 624 5.39 -29.28 -13.37
C PRO A 624 4.91 -27.93 -13.92
N LYS A 625 4.60 -26.95 -13.05
CA LYS A 625 4.06 -25.63 -13.43
C LYS A 625 4.83 -24.46 -12.80
N ALA A 626 6.02 -24.70 -12.23
CA ALA A 626 6.79 -23.66 -11.57
C ALA A 626 8.30 -23.97 -11.58
N ASP A 627 9.06 -23.21 -12.37
CA ASP A 627 10.49 -23.47 -12.64
C ASP A 627 11.41 -23.35 -11.42
N LYS A 628 10.95 -22.72 -10.33
CA LYS A 628 11.73 -22.48 -9.11
C LYS A 628 11.36 -23.38 -7.95
N LEU A 629 10.40 -24.31 -8.12
CA LEU A 629 9.90 -25.14 -7.04
C LEU A 629 10.29 -26.61 -7.24
N TYR A 630 10.60 -27.28 -6.10
CA TYR A 630 10.64 -28.72 -5.96
C TYR A 630 9.39 -29.24 -5.26
N ILE A 631 9.05 -30.49 -5.54
CA ILE A 631 8.11 -31.31 -4.79
C ILE A 631 8.94 -32.40 -4.12
N GLU A 632 8.95 -32.42 -2.81
CA GLU A 632 9.69 -33.39 -2.01
C GLU A 632 8.73 -34.34 -1.29
N LYS A 633 8.96 -35.65 -1.43
CA LYS A 633 8.38 -36.66 -0.58
C LYS A 633 9.29 -36.92 0.60
N ILE A 634 8.74 -36.89 1.78
CA ILE A 634 9.49 -36.98 3.04
C ILE A 634 8.95 -38.08 3.93
N ASP A 635 9.83 -38.68 4.73
CA ASP A 635 9.51 -39.49 5.88
C ASP A 635 9.69 -38.64 7.14
N ASP A 636 8.62 -38.38 7.85
CA ASP A 636 8.58 -37.61 9.08
C ASP A 636 8.50 -38.48 10.34
N GLY A 637 8.64 -39.80 10.18
CA GLY A 637 8.55 -40.78 11.26
C GLY A 637 7.12 -41.21 11.62
N SER A 638 6.08 -40.69 10.91
CA SER A 638 4.69 -41.06 11.15
C SER A 638 4.31 -42.41 10.55
N GLY A 639 5.14 -42.93 9.64
CA GLY A 639 4.86 -44.15 8.86
C GLY A 639 4.00 -43.92 7.60
N GLU A 640 3.63 -42.67 7.32
CA GLU A 640 2.93 -42.27 6.10
C GLU A 640 3.83 -41.39 5.24
N GLU A 641 3.77 -41.55 3.90
CA GLU A 641 4.48 -40.63 3.00
C GLU A 641 3.84 -39.24 3.05
N ARG A 642 4.67 -38.23 3.26
CA ARG A 642 4.27 -36.84 3.31
C ARG A 642 4.88 -36.06 2.15
N GLN A 643 4.20 -35.01 1.65
CA GLN A 643 4.67 -34.22 0.55
C GLN A 643 4.78 -32.74 0.97
N ILE A 644 5.91 -32.13 0.66
CA ILE A 644 6.13 -30.69 0.81
C ILE A 644 6.56 -30.08 -0.53
N VAL A 645 6.48 -28.74 -0.62
CA VAL A 645 6.90 -27.97 -1.80
C VAL A 645 7.82 -26.86 -1.36
N SER A 646 9.04 -26.78 -1.94
CA SER A 646 10.04 -25.79 -1.58
C SER A 646 10.54 -24.94 -2.75
N GLY A 647 11.07 -23.76 -2.48
CA GLY A 647 11.63 -22.80 -3.44
C GLY A 647 13.13 -22.98 -3.73
N LEU A 648 13.66 -24.19 -3.63
CA LEU A 648 15.11 -24.46 -3.59
C LEU A 648 15.79 -24.69 -4.94
N VAL A 649 15.06 -24.75 -6.06
CA VAL A 649 15.62 -24.98 -7.42
C VAL A 649 16.80 -24.04 -7.75
N PRO A 650 16.81 -22.74 -7.36
CA PRO A 650 17.93 -21.86 -7.66
C PRO A 650 19.20 -22.15 -6.85
N TYR A 651 19.11 -22.90 -5.75
CA TYR A 651 20.17 -23.02 -4.74
C TYR A 651 20.72 -24.45 -4.56
N TYR A 652 19.90 -25.48 -4.86
CA TYR A 652 20.21 -26.89 -4.66
C TYR A 652 19.80 -27.72 -5.87
N SER A 653 20.60 -28.74 -6.22
CA SER A 653 20.18 -29.77 -7.17
C SER A 653 19.34 -30.85 -6.48
N GLU A 654 18.61 -31.66 -7.25
CA GLU A 654 17.82 -32.78 -6.71
C GLU A 654 18.70 -33.81 -5.95
N GLU A 655 19.96 -33.98 -6.39
CA GLU A 655 20.93 -34.90 -5.78
C GLU A 655 21.43 -34.37 -4.42
N ASP A 656 21.53 -33.02 -4.25
CA ASP A 656 21.96 -32.40 -2.99
C ASP A 656 20.91 -32.54 -1.87
N LEU A 657 19.64 -32.69 -2.24
CA LEU A 657 18.51 -32.78 -1.30
C LEU A 657 18.11 -34.22 -1.00
N ARG A 658 18.17 -35.11 -2.00
CA ARG A 658 17.68 -36.49 -1.89
C ARG A 658 18.46 -37.27 -0.82
N GLY A 659 17.75 -37.95 0.08
CA GLY A 659 18.33 -38.77 1.14
C GLY A 659 18.80 -37.97 2.35
N ARG A 660 18.77 -36.65 2.33
CA ARG A 660 19.17 -35.80 3.43
C ARG A 660 18.08 -35.71 4.50
N THR A 661 18.51 -35.56 5.76
CA THR A 661 17.63 -35.28 6.89
C THR A 661 17.55 -33.76 7.12
N ILE A 662 16.34 -33.22 7.16
CA ILE A 662 16.02 -31.79 7.25
C ILE A 662 15.25 -31.47 8.53
N VAL A 663 15.14 -30.18 8.86
CA VAL A 663 14.23 -29.65 9.86
C VAL A 663 12.90 -29.30 9.19
N LEU A 664 11.80 -29.90 9.67
CA LEU A 664 10.44 -29.74 9.20
C LEU A 664 9.59 -29.01 10.23
N VAL A 665 8.83 -28.00 9.82
CA VAL A 665 7.69 -27.48 10.59
C VAL A 665 6.52 -28.43 10.41
N ASP A 666 6.32 -29.30 11.42
CA ASP A 666 5.42 -30.47 11.33
C ASP A 666 3.93 -30.12 11.47
N ASN A 667 3.61 -29.14 12.29
CA ASN A 667 2.23 -28.73 12.59
C ASN A 667 1.72 -27.54 11.76
N LEU A 668 2.34 -27.27 10.60
CA LEU A 668 1.88 -26.20 9.71
C LEU A 668 0.63 -26.61 8.95
N LYS A 669 -0.39 -25.74 8.89
CA LYS A 669 -1.59 -25.96 8.09
C LYS A 669 -1.26 -26.23 6.63
N PRO A 670 -1.85 -27.28 6.00
CA PRO A 670 -1.57 -27.60 4.60
C PRO A 670 -1.91 -26.46 3.66
N ALA A 671 -1.00 -26.15 2.73
CA ALA A 671 -1.17 -25.12 1.70
C ALA A 671 -1.12 -25.71 0.29
N LYS A 672 -1.69 -25.00 -0.70
CA LYS A 672 -1.57 -25.33 -2.13
C LYS A 672 -0.63 -24.36 -2.82
N LEU A 673 0.53 -24.84 -3.24
CA LEU A 673 1.52 -24.05 -3.99
C LEU A 673 1.42 -24.41 -5.48
N ARG A 674 0.98 -23.46 -6.30
CA ARG A 674 0.76 -23.66 -7.76
C ARG A 674 -0.08 -24.89 -8.12
N GLY A 675 -1.01 -25.30 -7.23
CA GLY A 675 -1.92 -26.43 -7.42
C GLY A 675 -1.47 -27.74 -6.79
N VAL A 676 -0.26 -27.82 -6.26
CA VAL A 676 0.28 -28.97 -5.52
C VAL A 676 0.14 -28.73 -4.03
N LYS A 677 -0.33 -29.74 -3.27
CA LYS A 677 -0.53 -29.66 -1.83
C LYS A 677 0.83 -29.83 -1.12
N SER A 678 1.19 -28.87 -0.26
CA SER A 678 2.30 -28.95 0.68
C SER A 678 1.76 -29.17 2.08
N VAL A 679 2.32 -30.14 2.81
CA VAL A 679 1.93 -30.48 4.18
C VAL A 679 3.17 -30.34 5.06
N GLY A 680 3.44 -29.14 5.53
CA GLY A 680 4.65 -28.76 6.26
C GLY A 680 5.56 -27.86 5.42
N MET A 681 6.68 -27.44 6.03
CA MET A 681 7.69 -26.57 5.43
C MET A 681 9.07 -26.98 5.96
N LEU A 682 10.05 -27.17 5.06
CA LEU A 682 11.44 -27.32 5.49
C LEU A 682 12.04 -25.97 5.84
N LEU A 683 12.99 -25.94 6.77
CA LEU A 683 13.66 -24.72 7.21
C LEU A 683 15.02 -24.53 6.55
N ALA A 684 15.29 -23.30 6.16
CA ALA A 684 16.58 -22.87 5.64
C ALA A 684 17.00 -21.54 6.29
N ALA A 685 18.29 -21.36 6.49
CA ALA A 685 18.86 -20.08 6.90
C ALA A 685 19.07 -19.18 5.67
N ASP A 686 18.62 -17.93 5.77
CA ASP A 686 18.79 -16.88 4.78
C ASP A 686 19.87 -15.92 5.25
N GLY A 687 20.91 -15.71 4.45
CA GLY A 687 22.01 -14.81 4.74
C GLY A 687 22.65 -14.26 3.48
N GLU A 688 23.68 -13.44 3.66
CA GLU A 688 24.46 -12.85 2.58
C GLU A 688 25.94 -13.18 2.77
N TYR A 689 26.61 -13.56 1.68
CA TYR A 689 28.05 -13.79 1.65
C TYR A 689 28.65 -13.13 0.40
N GLU A 690 29.60 -12.22 0.60
CA GLU A 690 30.26 -11.46 -0.48
C GLU A 690 29.30 -10.68 -1.43
N GLY A 691 28.10 -10.27 -0.90
CA GLY A 691 27.10 -9.54 -1.66
C GLY A 691 26.14 -10.41 -2.47
N GLU A 692 26.22 -11.74 -2.34
CA GLU A 692 25.29 -12.67 -2.95
C GLU A 692 24.38 -13.31 -1.88
N LYS A 693 23.08 -13.43 -2.22
CA LYS A 693 22.09 -14.08 -1.37
C LYS A 693 22.42 -15.57 -1.23
N LEU A 694 22.57 -16.02 0.02
CA LEU A 694 22.87 -17.40 0.37
C LEU A 694 21.70 -18.03 1.10
N ILE A 695 21.27 -19.21 0.65
CA ILE A 695 20.30 -20.06 1.33
C ILE A 695 20.99 -21.33 1.81
N ASP A 696 20.89 -21.61 3.10
CA ASP A 696 21.49 -22.80 3.73
C ASP A 696 20.41 -23.64 4.39
N VAL A 697 20.00 -24.75 3.75
CA VAL A 697 19.00 -25.68 4.29
C VAL A 697 19.54 -26.27 5.60
N LEU A 698 18.71 -26.30 6.63
CA LEU A 698 19.08 -26.87 7.94
C LEU A 698 19.11 -28.41 7.84
N PHE A 699 20.25 -28.92 7.45
CA PHE A 699 20.50 -30.38 7.42
C PHE A 699 20.91 -30.88 8.78
N LEU A 700 20.32 -32.00 9.17
CA LEU A 700 20.66 -32.75 10.37
C LEU A 700 21.61 -33.89 10.02
N ASP A 701 22.35 -34.39 11.07
CA ASP A 701 23.17 -35.59 10.94
C ASP A 701 22.31 -36.81 10.60
N GLU A 702 22.81 -37.71 9.77
CA GLU A 702 22.07 -38.91 9.31
C GLU A 702 21.68 -39.86 10.44
N SER A 703 22.31 -39.76 11.62
CA SER A 703 21.95 -40.51 12.83
C SER A 703 20.68 -40.01 13.52
N VAL A 704 20.19 -38.81 13.16
CA VAL A 704 18.93 -38.26 13.70
C VAL A 704 17.77 -38.94 13.00
N ALA A 705 17.00 -39.75 13.74
CA ALA A 705 15.87 -40.47 13.17
C ALA A 705 14.72 -39.53 12.76
N PRO A 706 14.00 -39.81 11.65
CA PRO A 706 12.77 -39.11 11.31
C PRO A 706 11.79 -39.10 12.50
N GLY A 707 11.09 -37.97 12.67
CA GLY A 707 10.18 -37.77 13.82
C GLY A 707 10.84 -37.23 15.08
N THR A 708 12.19 -37.18 15.15
CA THR A 708 12.89 -36.59 16.29
C THR A 708 12.48 -35.13 16.46
N ARG A 709 12.00 -34.77 17.65
CA ARG A 709 11.57 -33.39 17.97
C ARG A 709 12.79 -32.50 18.21
N ILE A 710 12.68 -31.26 17.75
CA ILE A 710 13.69 -30.21 17.91
C ILE A 710 13.17 -29.20 18.94
N VAL A 711 13.97 -28.88 19.94
CA VAL A 711 13.59 -28.09 21.12
C VAL A 711 14.58 -26.95 21.35
N ALA A 712 14.13 -25.89 21.99
CA ALA A 712 14.99 -24.82 22.48
C ALA A 712 15.69 -25.29 23.78
N GLU A 713 16.97 -24.97 23.93
CA GLU A 713 17.75 -25.32 25.11
C GLU A 713 17.15 -24.69 26.37
N GLY A 714 16.89 -25.52 27.39
CA GLY A 714 16.32 -25.08 28.67
C GLY A 714 14.79 -24.97 28.70
N TYR A 715 14.11 -25.25 27.56
CA TYR A 715 12.66 -25.19 27.41
C TYR A 715 12.06 -26.54 27.00
N GLU A 716 12.57 -27.63 27.57
CA GLU A 716 12.05 -28.97 27.28
C GLU A 716 10.59 -29.08 27.78
N PRO A 717 9.62 -29.52 26.97
CA PRO A 717 8.24 -29.65 27.39
C PRO A 717 8.11 -30.63 28.56
N ALA A 718 7.25 -30.31 29.52
CA ALA A 718 6.93 -31.20 30.60
C ALA A 718 6.34 -32.51 30.05
N GLY A 719 7.00 -33.66 30.33
CA GLY A 719 6.61 -34.98 29.81
C GLY A 719 7.41 -35.49 28.61
N TYR A 720 8.35 -34.70 28.08
CA TYR A 720 9.26 -35.13 26.99
C TYR A 720 10.03 -36.43 27.30
N ALA A 721 10.45 -36.60 28.56
CA ALA A 721 11.13 -37.80 29.02
C ALA A 721 10.21 -39.01 29.29
N GLU A 722 8.88 -38.80 29.32
CA GLU A 722 7.88 -39.85 29.62
C GLU A 722 7.13 -40.38 28.40
N GLY A 723 7.48 -39.93 27.19
CA GLY A 723 6.87 -40.41 25.94
C GLY A 723 5.40 -39.97 25.73
N ARG A 724 4.94 -38.93 26.38
CA ARG A 724 3.65 -38.31 26.16
C ARG A 724 3.80 -37.21 25.12
N ASP A 725 3.60 -37.59 23.83
CA ASP A 725 3.60 -36.66 22.68
C ASP A 725 2.25 -35.92 22.56
N GLU A 726 2.01 -34.93 23.39
CA GLU A 726 0.99 -33.92 23.05
C GLU A 726 1.57 -33.00 21.98
N LYS A 727 1.15 -33.22 20.72
CA LYS A 727 1.53 -32.33 19.62
C LYS A 727 0.84 -30.97 19.80
N PRO A 728 1.56 -29.83 19.61
CA PRO A 728 0.92 -28.53 19.47
C PRO A 728 -0.14 -28.56 18.36
N GLY A 729 -1.18 -27.73 18.50
CA GLY A 729 -2.22 -27.59 17.48
C GLY A 729 -1.68 -27.10 16.15
N GLU A 730 -2.44 -27.28 15.06
CA GLU A 730 -2.06 -26.74 13.75
C GLU A 730 -1.96 -25.21 13.79
N ILE A 731 -0.86 -24.67 13.23
CA ILE A 731 -0.59 -23.23 13.09
C ILE A 731 -0.60 -22.81 11.63
N ASP A 732 -0.95 -21.56 11.35
CA ASP A 732 -0.75 -20.97 10.03
C ASP A 732 0.68 -20.44 9.87
N ILE A 733 1.03 -20.12 8.63
CA ILE A 733 2.38 -19.66 8.27
C ILE A 733 2.74 -18.33 8.97
N ASP A 734 1.75 -17.45 9.15
CA ASP A 734 1.95 -16.15 9.80
C ASP A 734 2.25 -16.31 11.30
N THR A 735 1.58 -17.26 11.96
CA THR A 735 1.87 -17.63 13.34
C THR A 735 3.29 -18.16 13.48
N PHE A 736 3.76 -19.02 12.56
CA PHE A 736 5.14 -19.50 12.56
C PHE A 736 6.14 -18.34 12.41
N PHE A 737 6.00 -17.48 11.40
CA PHE A 737 6.90 -16.35 11.19
C PHE A 737 6.80 -15.24 12.25
N SER A 738 5.77 -15.25 13.10
CA SER A 738 5.69 -14.35 14.26
C SER A 738 6.68 -14.71 15.38
N ILE A 739 7.34 -15.87 15.29
CA ILE A 739 8.34 -16.35 16.23
C ILE A 739 9.71 -16.32 15.53
N PRO A 740 10.58 -15.34 15.82
CA PRO A 740 11.83 -15.16 15.09
C PRO A 740 12.79 -16.31 15.40
N LEU A 741 13.19 -17.04 14.36
CA LEU A 741 14.32 -17.95 14.38
C LEU A 741 15.51 -17.26 13.71
N THR A 742 16.67 -17.27 14.35
CA THR A 742 17.86 -16.55 13.89
C THR A 742 19.09 -17.47 13.84
N VAL A 743 20.10 -17.05 13.07
CA VAL A 743 21.42 -17.66 13.07
C VAL A 743 22.44 -16.67 13.61
N GLU A 744 23.19 -17.07 14.63
CA GLU A 744 24.29 -16.30 15.16
C GLU A 744 25.53 -17.21 15.33
N GLY A 745 26.64 -16.86 14.69
CA GLY A 745 27.85 -17.66 14.70
C GLY A 745 27.63 -19.11 14.21
N ALA A 746 26.81 -19.25 13.12
CA ALA A 746 26.34 -20.51 12.56
C ALA A 746 25.41 -21.34 13.48
N THR A 747 25.02 -20.85 14.64
CA THR A 747 24.08 -21.52 15.56
C THR A 747 22.66 -21.03 15.30
N VAL A 748 21.69 -21.94 15.16
CA VAL A 748 20.29 -21.63 15.04
C VAL A 748 19.67 -21.45 16.41
N LYS A 749 18.98 -20.31 16.61
CA LYS A 749 18.39 -19.90 17.89
C LYS A 749 16.94 -19.48 17.76
N VAL A 750 16.20 -19.57 18.86
CA VAL A 750 14.95 -18.86 19.13
C VAL A 750 15.19 -18.00 20.38
N GLY A 751 15.00 -16.67 20.26
CA GLY A 751 15.47 -15.76 21.30
C GLY A 751 16.98 -15.97 21.57
N GLU A 752 17.32 -16.20 22.83
CA GLU A 752 18.71 -16.50 23.23
C GLU A 752 19.01 -18.00 23.25
N ALA A 753 18.00 -18.87 23.14
CA ALA A 753 18.16 -20.31 23.31
C ALA A 753 18.53 -21.00 21.97
N PRO A 754 19.65 -21.74 21.90
CA PRO A 754 19.96 -22.60 20.76
C PRO A 754 18.93 -23.70 20.57
N LEU A 755 18.60 -24.00 19.31
CA LEU A 755 17.77 -25.16 18.96
C LEU A 755 18.63 -26.44 18.96
N LYS A 756 18.05 -27.54 19.45
CA LYS A 756 18.75 -28.84 19.59
C LYS A 756 17.90 -30.00 19.06
N ALA A 757 18.56 -30.93 18.37
CA ALA A 757 18.02 -32.22 17.99
C ALA A 757 18.85 -33.32 18.75
N ASN A 758 18.23 -34.18 19.58
CA ASN A 758 18.93 -35.20 20.39
C ASN A 758 20.15 -34.65 21.16
N GLY A 759 20.03 -33.42 21.68
CA GLY A 759 21.12 -32.76 22.43
C GLY A 759 22.19 -32.10 21.55
N ALA A 760 22.20 -32.32 20.23
CA ALA A 760 23.12 -31.64 19.30
C ALA A 760 22.52 -30.30 18.86
N VAL A 761 23.33 -29.24 18.91
CA VAL A 761 22.91 -27.88 18.49
C VAL A 761 22.70 -27.83 16.96
N LEU A 762 21.60 -27.23 16.52
CA LEU A 762 21.36 -26.99 15.13
C LEU A 762 22.30 -25.91 14.59
N THR A 763 22.84 -26.15 13.39
CA THR A 763 23.78 -25.24 12.76
C THR A 763 23.40 -24.97 11.28
N ALA A 764 23.71 -23.76 10.83
CA ALA A 764 23.70 -23.34 9.43
C ALA A 764 25.15 -22.96 9.05
N PRO A 765 25.99 -23.91 8.66
CA PRO A 765 27.45 -23.68 8.55
C PRO A 765 27.84 -22.66 7.48
N ARG A 766 26.97 -22.41 6.49
CA ARG A 766 27.20 -21.46 5.40
C ARG A 766 26.70 -20.05 5.74
N VAL A 767 25.84 -19.90 6.76
CA VAL A 767 25.27 -18.63 7.20
C VAL A 767 25.77 -18.32 8.61
N LEU A 768 26.59 -17.29 8.76
CA LEU A 768 27.12 -16.90 10.07
C LEU A 768 26.16 -15.99 10.85
N ARG A 769 25.30 -15.25 10.15
CA ARG A 769 24.26 -14.40 10.71
C ARG A 769 23.11 -14.29 9.70
N GLY A 770 21.88 -14.50 10.15
CA GLY A 770 20.71 -14.45 9.27
C GLY A 770 19.41 -14.84 9.97
N SER A 771 18.32 -14.90 9.21
CA SER A 771 17.03 -15.42 9.65
C SER A 771 16.85 -16.88 9.20
N VAL A 772 15.91 -17.60 9.82
CA VAL A 772 15.54 -18.97 9.44
C VAL A 772 14.05 -19.01 9.13
N GLY A 773 13.71 -19.57 7.95
CA GLY A 773 12.34 -19.74 7.54
C GLY A 773 12.15 -20.75 6.38
#